data_9b16be9e2cdb5adec22f96dd838358c6
#
_entry.id   9b16be9e2cdb5adec22f96dd838358c6
#
_cell.length_a   1.000
_cell.length_b   1.000
_cell.length_c   1.000
_cell.angle_alpha   90.00
_cell.angle_beta   90.00
_cell.angle_gamma   90.00
#
_symmetry.space_group_name_H-M   'P 1'
#
loop_
_entity.id
_entity.type
_entity.pdbx_description
1 polymer ?
#
loop_
_entity_poly.entity_id
_entity_poly.type
_entity_poly.pdbx_seq_one_letter_code
_entity_poly.pdbx_strand_id
1 'polypeptide(L)'
;MMNQSKTFTPACLIFSSLTLFSSLIYADKVEKVEVVGQRNQALTTPTLATEKLMAVAGIDGDPLAAVFSLPGVVYAGGDDGGEPAIRGSSPNDNAFYVDMMPTDYIFHLFGDSIFNKNLLRNIELDAAAFGSQYGNATGGVFDVRLRDPKAQPLEVKFNASLLKTGILVEGGTFEQQAFYFSYRRSLIHLFLAEGDEEDGLTIFDAPVSDDYQGKYQWLIGNNHKLTFTLNGASDSGGINISEASEEGRIDPDFIGDASIDARFDSQGVQWEWFPHQDDTYTVSFNHVLSESSEKYGAGQFETSEDNEFNLRLLAQTTRLNQHKLSLGFDLQSHDFTYSFDAIPYFCTDHSANCDEQKGERIQGKDNIKANIYALYANDVWQLTPSLTMELGVRTEHDDYTKKTFVHPRASLTWYVLPQVSLFTKTGTYSRFPDVGAALSMLGNPKIQPYEARHISAGAEWQITDHWQTKAEIYLKDLSQLARAVDIDSDNAELRYTNDLSGTAKGIEWLIEKELSNNWYGWLSASWSKSERTDDLTQITTEYYLDTPWIVNAVANYKINERWDIGLRYSARSGAKYTPINGIKPNPDFPDNYLAQYGELNSDTLPTYSRLDIQAKFQYQIFGNEAALTFALINALGNENISGYYFKPDGNETPDNFDITSEEGVGIFPSIGFEVTF
;
A
#
# COMPACT_ATOMS: atom_id res chain seq x y z
N MET A 1 -40.06 4.21 -17.28
CA MET A 1 -41.13 4.81 -16.47
C MET A 1 -41.08 4.21 -15.08
N MET A 2 -40.76 4.95 -14.18
CA MET A 2 -41.04 5.18 -12.76
C MET A 2 -39.78 5.46 -11.94
N ASN A 3 -39.59 6.73 -11.79
CA ASN A 3 -38.76 7.43 -10.85
C ASN A 3 -39.10 7.00 -9.40
N GLN A 4 -38.14 6.52 -8.62
CA GLN A 4 -38.21 6.59 -7.17
C GLN A 4 -36.89 7.08 -6.63
N SER A 5 -36.85 8.39 -6.42
CA SER A 5 -35.86 9.08 -5.60
C SER A 5 -35.92 8.54 -4.17
N LYS A 6 -34.85 7.88 -3.70
CA LYS A 6 -34.63 7.65 -2.28
C LYS A 6 -33.99 8.90 -1.67
N THR A 7 -34.80 9.70 -1.03
CA THR A 7 -34.37 10.81 -0.18
C THR A 7 -33.65 10.27 1.06
N PHE A 8 -32.39 10.59 1.16
CA PHE A 8 -31.63 10.48 2.40
C PHE A 8 -32.16 11.49 3.41
N THR A 9 -32.62 11.01 4.56
CA THR A 9 -32.98 11.84 5.70
C THR A 9 -31.74 11.96 6.59
N PRO A 10 -31.15 13.15 6.79
CA PRO A 10 -30.10 13.31 7.75
C PRO A 10 -30.70 13.25 9.18
N ALA A 11 -30.17 12.38 10.02
CA ALA A 11 -30.46 12.35 11.43
C ALA A 11 -29.95 13.65 12.08
N CYS A 12 -30.88 14.54 12.39
CA CYS A 12 -30.63 15.72 13.21
C CYS A 12 -30.30 15.30 14.64
N LEU A 13 -29.03 15.40 15.03
CA LEU A 13 -28.64 15.42 16.44
C LEU A 13 -28.88 16.82 17.00
N ILE A 14 -29.84 16.91 17.90
CA ILE A 14 -30.21 18.09 18.67
C ILE A 14 -29.08 18.41 19.64
N PHE A 15 -28.34 19.48 19.39
CA PHE A 15 -27.49 20.13 20.37
C PHE A 15 -28.35 21.09 21.22
N SER A 16 -28.66 20.69 22.44
CA SER A 16 -29.20 21.61 23.43
C SER A 16 -28.07 22.45 24.04
N SER A 17 -28.24 23.74 23.90
CA SER A 17 -27.42 24.79 24.46
C SER A 17 -27.30 24.72 26.01
N LEU A 18 -26.06 24.67 26.51
CA LEU A 18 -25.77 25.05 27.91
C LEU A 18 -24.75 26.20 27.89
N THR A 19 -25.19 27.30 28.45
CA THR A 19 -24.48 28.57 28.60
C THR A 19 -23.47 28.54 29.75
N LEU A 20 -22.26 29.02 29.47
CA LEU A 20 -21.29 29.81 30.23
C LEU A 20 -21.24 29.73 31.75
N PHE A 21 -20.11 29.23 32.26
CA PHE A 21 -19.42 29.85 33.39
C PHE A 21 -17.92 29.88 33.13
N SER A 22 -17.37 31.06 32.90
CA SER A 22 -15.96 31.34 32.85
C SER A 22 -15.38 31.47 34.26
N SER A 23 -14.50 30.57 34.62
CA SER A 23 -13.55 30.79 35.74
C SER A 23 -12.13 30.67 35.16
N LEU A 24 -11.44 31.80 35.19
CA LEU A 24 -10.00 31.91 34.97
C LEU A 24 -9.27 31.12 36.05
N ILE A 25 -8.67 29.99 35.66
CA ILE A 25 -7.68 29.30 36.46
C ILE A 25 -6.36 29.37 35.70
N TYR A 26 -5.37 29.96 36.35
CA TYR A 26 -3.98 29.98 35.93
C TYR A 26 -3.50 28.51 35.76
N ALA A 27 -3.15 28.11 34.56
CA ALA A 27 -2.52 26.80 34.33
C ALA A 27 -1.05 26.92 34.72
N ASP A 28 -0.64 26.17 35.73
CA ASP A 28 0.76 25.85 35.99
C ASP A 28 1.31 25.06 34.80
N LYS A 29 2.56 25.38 34.39
CA LYS A 29 3.26 24.69 33.30
C LYS A 29 3.31 23.19 33.61
N VAL A 30 2.53 22.42 32.87
CA VAL A 30 2.72 20.97 32.79
C VAL A 30 4.06 20.75 32.09
N GLU A 31 5.08 20.27 32.83
CA GLU A 31 6.28 19.70 32.23
C GLU A 31 5.86 18.58 31.30
N LYS A 32 6.14 18.76 30.01
CA LYS A 32 6.06 17.64 29.04
C LYS A 32 7.04 16.58 29.52
N VAL A 33 6.52 15.50 30.10
CA VAL A 33 7.27 14.27 30.23
C VAL A 33 7.33 13.67 28.84
N GLU A 34 8.34 14.04 28.08
CA GLU A 34 8.74 13.33 26.89
C GLU A 34 9.29 11.99 27.40
N VAL A 35 8.48 10.93 27.34
CA VAL A 35 8.99 9.57 27.51
C VAL A 35 9.82 9.28 26.28
N VAL A 36 11.08 9.66 26.31
CA VAL A 36 12.08 9.15 25.37
C VAL A 36 12.28 7.69 25.77
N GLY A 37 11.38 6.83 25.29
CA GLY A 37 11.64 5.39 25.29
C GLY A 37 12.95 5.19 24.52
N GLN A 38 13.96 4.63 25.17
CA GLN A 38 15.15 4.20 24.46
C GLN A 38 14.69 3.28 23.34
N ARG A 39 14.91 3.73 22.13
CA ARG A 39 14.57 3.04 20.88
C ARG A 39 15.47 1.83 20.78
N ASN A 40 15.06 0.71 21.37
CA ASN A 40 15.66 -0.59 21.07
C ASN A 40 15.15 -1.00 19.68
N GLN A 41 15.77 -0.43 18.66
CA GLN A 41 15.53 -0.78 17.26
C GLN A 41 16.23 -2.11 16.97
N ALA A 42 15.53 -3.21 17.15
CA ALA A 42 16.11 -4.50 16.81
C ALA A 42 15.84 -4.93 15.35
N LEU A 43 14.77 -4.51 14.70
CA LEU A 43 14.35 -5.11 13.44
C LEU A 43 13.92 -4.18 12.32
N THR A 44 13.77 -2.88 12.56
CA THR A 44 13.20 -1.97 11.55
C THR A 44 14.24 -1.50 10.54
N THR A 45 13.84 -1.45 9.28
CA THR A 45 14.48 -0.64 8.23
C THR A 45 14.56 0.80 8.73
N PRO A 46 15.61 1.60 8.41
CA PRO A 46 15.68 2.98 8.87
C PRO A 46 14.41 3.71 8.41
N THR A 47 13.58 4.02 9.38
CA THR A 47 12.42 4.86 9.16
C THR A 47 12.95 6.27 9.00
N LEU A 48 12.91 6.80 7.80
CA LEU A 48 13.10 8.22 7.61
C LEU A 48 12.07 8.95 8.46
N ALA A 49 12.47 10.02 9.13
CA ALA A 49 11.52 10.81 9.91
C ALA A 49 10.35 11.22 9.00
N THR A 50 9.12 11.01 9.46
CA THR A 50 7.89 11.27 8.68
C THR A 50 7.87 12.66 8.08
N GLU A 51 8.37 13.67 8.81
CA GLU A 51 8.50 15.05 8.32
C GLU A 51 9.37 15.16 7.06
N LYS A 52 10.43 14.34 6.96
CA LYS A 52 11.31 14.33 5.78
C LYS A 52 10.63 13.63 4.60
N LEU A 53 9.90 12.54 4.85
CA LEU A 53 9.12 11.85 3.83
C LEU A 53 8.05 12.77 3.25
N MET A 54 7.35 13.54 4.11
CA MET A 54 6.29 14.46 3.68
C MET A 54 6.80 15.66 2.86
N ALA A 55 8.10 15.90 2.84
CA ALA A 55 8.71 16.99 2.08
C ALA A 55 9.36 16.52 0.76
N VAL A 56 9.20 15.27 0.38
CA VAL A 56 9.70 14.73 -0.90
C VAL A 56 8.96 15.42 -2.06
N ALA A 57 9.69 15.85 -3.07
CA ALA A 57 9.10 16.45 -4.27
C ALA A 57 8.33 15.41 -5.08
N GLY A 58 7.24 15.84 -5.72
CA GLY A 58 6.47 15.01 -6.66
C GLY A 58 5.52 13.99 -6.04
N ILE A 59 5.24 14.08 -4.72
CA ILE A 59 4.30 13.19 -4.03
C ILE A 59 2.92 13.82 -3.77
N ASP A 60 2.71 15.09 -4.15
CA ASP A 60 1.50 15.90 -3.89
C ASP A 60 0.95 15.78 -2.44
N GLY A 61 1.84 15.51 -1.49
CA GLY A 61 1.48 15.30 -0.08
C GLY A 61 0.99 13.90 0.25
N ASP A 62 1.12 12.93 -0.65
CA ASP A 62 0.85 11.52 -0.36
C ASP A 62 2.01 10.89 0.43
N PRO A 63 1.74 10.42 1.66
CA PRO A 63 2.79 9.86 2.49
C PRO A 63 3.39 8.56 1.99
N LEU A 64 2.58 7.70 1.39
CA LEU A 64 3.07 6.40 0.90
C LEU A 64 3.84 6.53 -0.40
N ALA A 65 3.53 7.52 -1.24
CA ALA A 65 4.33 7.82 -2.43
C ALA A 65 5.80 8.16 -2.11
N ALA A 66 6.08 8.66 -0.90
CA ALA A 66 7.44 8.91 -0.45
C ALA A 66 8.27 7.64 -0.22
N VAL A 67 7.62 6.50 0.10
CA VAL A 67 8.28 5.22 0.36
C VAL A 67 8.98 4.68 -0.89
N PHE A 68 8.52 5.04 -2.08
CA PHE A 68 9.17 4.66 -3.34
C PHE A 68 10.54 5.34 -3.59
N SER A 69 10.94 6.25 -2.72
CA SER A 69 12.31 6.78 -2.69
C SER A 69 13.27 5.92 -1.83
N LEU A 70 12.76 4.89 -1.16
CA LEU A 70 13.55 3.92 -0.41
C LEU A 70 14.11 2.82 -1.33
N PRO A 71 15.18 2.12 -0.91
CA PRO A 71 15.74 1.05 -1.74
C PRO A 71 14.81 -0.16 -1.82
N GLY A 72 14.78 -0.85 -2.98
CA GLY A 72 14.07 -2.12 -3.16
C GLY A 72 12.55 -2.02 -3.23
N VAL A 73 11.99 -0.83 -3.41
CA VAL A 73 10.55 -0.59 -3.57
C VAL A 73 10.25 -0.04 -4.96
N VAL A 74 9.30 -0.65 -5.65
CA VAL A 74 8.83 -0.23 -6.98
C VAL A 74 7.31 -0.18 -7.04
N TYR A 75 6.75 0.68 -7.89
CA TYR A 75 5.34 0.60 -8.27
C TYR A 75 5.11 -0.57 -9.21
N ALA A 76 4.03 -1.30 -9.01
CA ALA A 76 3.62 -2.35 -9.93
C ALA A 76 3.05 -1.77 -11.24
N GLY A 77 2.38 -0.63 -11.17
CA GLY A 77 1.71 0.05 -12.29
C GLY A 77 2.48 1.23 -12.91
N GLY A 78 3.81 1.24 -12.88
CA GLY A 78 4.56 2.32 -13.53
C GLY A 78 4.51 3.65 -12.78
N ASP A 79 4.07 4.76 -13.43
CA ASP A 79 3.94 6.10 -12.84
C ASP A 79 2.57 6.39 -12.25
N ASP A 80 1.57 5.56 -12.54
CA ASP A 80 0.17 5.79 -12.18
C ASP A 80 -0.11 5.49 -10.70
N GLY A 81 0.92 5.09 -9.98
CA GLY A 81 0.83 4.76 -8.57
C GLY A 81 0.39 3.31 -8.34
N GLY A 82 -0.19 3.06 -7.19
CA GLY A 82 -0.67 1.74 -6.81
C GLY A 82 0.16 1.08 -5.72
N GLU A 83 -0.09 -0.19 -5.49
CA GLU A 83 0.53 -0.93 -4.42
C GLU A 83 2.02 -1.19 -4.67
N PRO A 84 2.85 -1.11 -3.61
CA PRO A 84 4.28 -1.30 -3.74
C PRO A 84 4.66 -2.78 -3.89
N ALA A 85 5.51 -3.09 -4.86
CA ALA A 85 6.26 -4.33 -4.91
C ALA A 85 7.57 -4.18 -4.11
N ILE A 86 7.83 -5.08 -3.16
CA ILE A 86 8.95 -4.96 -2.22
C ILE A 86 9.92 -6.11 -2.43
N ARG A 87 11.17 -5.76 -2.80
CA ARG A 87 12.26 -6.75 -2.94
C ARG A 87 11.85 -7.92 -3.84
N GLY A 88 11.20 -7.64 -4.98
CA GLY A 88 10.81 -8.63 -5.98
C GLY A 88 9.67 -9.58 -5.56
N SER A 89 8.93 -9.26 -4.51
CA SER A 89 7.65 -9.91 -4.17
C SER A 89 6.50 -9.24 -4.94
N SER A 90 5.36 -9.91 -5.07
CA SER A 90 4.12 -9.32 -5.56
C SER A 90 3.61 -8.24 -4.58
N PRO A 91 2.90 -7.21 -5.05
CA PRO A 91 2.17 -6.31 -4.15
C PRO A 91 1.27 -7.04 -3.16
N ASN A 92 0.54 -8.05 -3.61
CA ASN A 92 -0.35 -8.88 -2.79
C ASN A 92 0.38 -9.68 -1.69
N ASP A 93 1.70 -9.82 -1.78
CA ASP A 93 2.51 -10.49 -0.75
C ASP A 93 2.73 -9.64 0.51
N ASN A 94 2.38 -8.34 0.46
CA ASN A 94 2.58 -7.42 1.56
C ASN A 94 1.40 -7.43 2.52
N ALA A 95 1.65 -7.06 3.78
CA ALA A 95 0.60 -6.74 4.74
C ALA A 95 0.70 -5.28 5.17
N PHE A 96 -0.47 -4.69 5.35
CA PHE A 96 -0.62 -3.31 5.78
C PHE A 96 -1.27 -3.26 7.16
N TYR A 97 -0.72 -2.42 8.03
CA TYR A 97 -1.24 -2.19 9.37
C TYR A 97 -1.44 -0.69 9.58
N VAL A 98 -2.58 -0.33 10.15
CA VAL A 98 -2.87 1.05 10.59
C VAL A 98 -3.14 1.03 12.08
N ASP A 99 -2.34 1.76 12.87
CA ASP A 99 -2.44 1.78 14.33
C ASP A 99 -2.46 0.37 14.96
N MET A 100 -1.61 -0.56 14.48
CA MET A 100 -1.48 -1.97 14.86
C MET A 100 -2.56 -2.92 14.31
N MET A 101 -3.59 -2.44 13.64
CA MET A 101 -4.66 -3.27 13.09
C MET A 101 -4.42 -3.54 11.61
N PRO A 102 -4.61 -4.78 11.15
CA PRO A 102 -4.49 -5.10 9.73
C PRO A 102 -5.56 -4.36 8.93
N THR A 103 -5.24 -4.05 7.68
CA THR A 103 -6.15 -3.45 6.68
C THR A 103 -5.64 -3.77 5.29
N ASP A 104 -6.56 -4.03 4.36
CA ASP A 104 -6.21 -4.34 2.97
C ASP A 104 -6.37 -3.13 2.04
N TYR A 105 -7.14 -2.12 2.43
CA TYR A 105 -7.39 -0.93 1.61
C TYR A 105 -6.62 0.28 2.12
N ILE A 106 -5.51 0.61 1.49
CA ILE A 106 -4.69 1.78 1.84
C ILE A 106 -4.34 2.67 0.64
N PHE A 107 -4.66 2.23 -0.57
CA PHE A 107 -4.54 3.00 -1.81
C PHE A 107 -5.89 3.12 -2.49
N HIS A 108 -6.14 4.28 -3.08
CA HIS A 108 -7.22 4.46 -4.03
C HIS A 108 -6.93 3.72 -5.35
N LEU A 109 -7.96 3.37 -6.10
CA LEU A 109 -7.82 2.74 -7.42
C LEU A 109 -6.95 3.56 -8.38
N PHE A 110 -6.92 4.88 -8.20
CA PHE A 110 -6.08 5.80 -8.97
C PHE A 110 -4.71 6.05 -8.34
N GLY A 111 -4.27 5.19 -7.46
CA GLY A 111 -2.87 5.01 -7.02
C GLY A 111 -2.39 5.86 -5.86
N ASP A 112 -3.12 6.83 -5.36
CA ASP A 112 -2.72 7.60 -4.19
C ASP A 112 -3.23 6.96 -2.87
N SER A 113 -2.53 7.23 -1.76
CA SER A 113 -2.91 6.65 -0.48
C SER A 113 -4.09 7.36 0.18
N ILE A 114 -4.83 6.60 1.00
CA ILE A 114 -5.96 7.13 1.79
C ILE A 114 -5.52 8.05 2.94
N PHE A 115 -4.22 8.25 3.18
CA PHE A 115 -3.74 8.95 4.38
C PHE A 115 -3.57 10.46 4.17
N ASN A 116 -4.09 11.24 5.12
CA ASN A 116 -3.77 12.66 5.21
C ASN A 116 -2.37 12.84 5.84
N LYS A 117 -1.46 13.53 5.13
CA LYS A 117 -0.09 13.81 5.58
C LYS A 117 0.01 14.44 6.98
N ASN A 118 -1.02 15.23 7.38
CA ASN A 118 -1.05 15.92 8.66
C ASN A 118 -1.39 14.99 9.84
N LEU A 119 -1.85 13.77 9.57
CA LEU A 119 -2.25 12.79 10.58
C LEU A 119 -1.20 11.71 10.83
N LEU A 120 -0.17 11.63 10.01
CA LEU A 120 0.86 10.63 10.17
C LEU A 120 1.79 10.95 11.35
N ARG A 121 2.08 9.92 12.12
CA ARG A 121 3.16 9.90 13.11
C ARG A 121 4.39 9.19 12.58
N ASN A 122 4.20 8.03 11.95
CA ASN A 122 5.27 7.16 11.52
C ASN A 122 4.80 6.21 10.40
N ILE A 123 5.69 5.90 9.47
CA ILE A 123 5.55 4.80 8.52
C ILE A 123 6.79 3.92 8.71
N GLU A 124 6.58 2.66 9.06
CA GLU A 124 7.62 1.65 9.16
C GLU A 124 7.46 0.67 8.01
N LEU A 125 8.54 0.45 7.26
CA LEU A 125 8.61 -0.57 6.22
C LEU A 125 9.58 -1.66 6.65
N ASP A 126 9.05 -2.84 6.91
CA ASP A 126 9.84 -4.06 7.08
C ASP A 126 9.85 -4.83 5.76
N ALA A 127 10.86 -4.61 4.94
CA ALA A 127 10.95 -5.15 3.58
C ALA A 127 11.26 -6.68 3.52
N ALA A 128 11.76 -7.25 4.61
CA ALA A 128 11.95 -8.69 4.81
C ALA A 128 12.29 -9.00 6.27
N ALA A 129 12.05 -10.23 6.70
CA ALA A 129 12.38 -10.73 8.04
C ALA A 129 11.77 -9.85 9.17
N PHE A 130 10.47 -9.58 9.05
CA PHE A 130 9.69 -8.76 10.00
C PHE A 130 9.35 -9.52 11.29
N GLY A 131 9.00 -8.76 12.35
CA GLY A 131 8.76 -9.25 13.71
C GLY A 131 7.53 -10.16 13.84
N SER A 132 7.47 -10.95 14.94
CA SER A 132 6.41 -11.97 15.17
C SER A 132 5.01 -11.39 15.40
N GLN A 133 4.88 -10.09 15.66
CA GLN A 133 3.59 -9.39 15.77
C GLN A 133 2.85 -9.24 14.43
N TYR A 134 3.53 -9.47 13.31
CA TYR A 134 2.95 -9.39 11.97
C TYR A 134 2.75 -10.77 11.38
N GLY A 135 1.64 -10.98 10.69
CA GLY A 135 1.27 -12.22 10.01
C GLY A 135 0.60 -11.97 8.68
N ASN A 136 0.18 -13.03 8.03
CA ASN A 136 -0.52 -13.00 6.76
C ASN A 136 0.23 -12.21 5.66
N ALA A 137 1.55 -12.39 5.57
CA ALA A 137 2.41 -11.74 4.58
C ALA A 137 3.60 -12.62 4.21
N THR A 138 3.98 -12.61 2.94
CA THR A 138 5.18 -13.26 2.39
C THR A 138 6.15 -12.27 1.73
N GLY A 139 5.74 -11.02 1.55
CA GLY A 139 6.52 -9.92 0.97
C GLY A 139 7.19 -9.03 2.01
N GLY A 140 6.56 -7.94 2.33
CA GLY A 140 6.95 -6.96 3.34
C GLY A 140 5.78 -6.54 4.21
N VAL A 141 6.04 -5.68 5.19
CA VAL A 141 5.01 -5.13 6.08
C VAL A 141 5.13 -3.62 6.12
N PHE A 142 4.02 -2.94 5.92
CA PHE A 142 3.85 -1.52 6.18
C PHE A 142 3.10 -1.33 7.49
N ASP A 143 3.70 -0.68 8.48
CA ASP A 143 3.03 -0.28 9.70
C ASP A 143 2.90 1.25 9.73
N VAL A 144 1.70 1.73 9.44
CA VAL A 144 1.33 3.15 9.43
C VAL A 144 0.77 3.52 10.79
N ARG A 145 1.40 4.48 11.45
CA ARG A 145 0.92 5.01 12.74
C ARG A 145 0.39 6.42 12.55
N LEU A 146 -0.88 6.59 12.86
CA LEU A 146 -1.50 7.91 12.91
C LEU A 146 -1.18 8.55 14.27
N ARG A 147 -0.90 9.86 14.25
CA ARG A 147 -0.59 10.60 15.48
C ARG A 147 -1.78 10.65 16.44
N ASP A 148 -1.49 10.89 17.68
CA ASP A 148 -2.53 11.20 18.67
C ASP A 148 -3.13 12.59 18.39
N PRO A 149 -4.45 12.79 18.63
CA PRO A 149 -5.08 14.10 18.58
C PRO A 149 -4.49 15.06 19.60
N LYS A 150 -4.45 16.35 19.28
CA LYS A 150 -3.95 17.40 20.17
C LYS A 150 -5.07 17.98 21.02
N ALA A 151 -4.89 18.01 22.35
CA ALA A 151 -5.78 18.69 23.27
C ALA A 151 -5.51 20.20 23.24
N GLN A 152 -6.06 20.88 22.23
CA GLN A 152 -5.89 22.31 21.96
C GLN A 152 -7.23 22.97 21.62
N PRO A 153 -7.33 24.31 21.54
CA PRO A 153 -8.49 24.98 20.95
C PRO A 153 -8.78 24.42 19.55
N LEU A 154 -10.04 24.50 19.14
CA LEU A 154 -10.44 24.02 17.82
C LEU A 154 -9.60 24.67 16.72
N GLU A 155 -8.95 23.87 15.92
CA GLU A 155 -8.16 24.23 14.77
C GLU A 155 -8.80 23.62 13.53
N VAL A 156 -8.87 24.37 12.44
CA VAL A 156 -9.34 23.91 11.15
C VAL A 156 -8.25 24.14 10.12
N LYS A 157 -7.83 23.08 9.46
CA LYS A 157 -6.86 23.14 8.37
C LYS A 157 -7.55 22.81 7.06
N PHE A 158 -7.43 23.68 6.08
CA PHE A 158 -7.93 23.48 4.73
C PHE A 158 -6.74 23.35 3.78
N ASN A 159 -6.82 22.40 2.85
CA ASN A 159 -5.85 22.25 1.78
C ASN A 159 -6.55 22.01 0.44
N ALA A 160 -5.94 22.49 -0.63
CA ALA A 160 -6.36 22.24 -2.00
C ALA A 160 -5.14 22.18 -2.92
N SER A 161 -5.12 21.22 -3.84
CA SER A 161 -4.19 21.15 -4.97
C SER A 161 -4.97 21.04 -6.27
N LEU A 162 -4.29 20.87 -7.41
CA LEU A 162 -4.98 20.56 -8.66
C LEU A 162 -5.69 19.22 -8.63
N LEU A 163 -5.17 18.26 -7.85
CA LEU A 163 -5.67 16.89 -7.85
C LEU A 163 -6.59 16.58 -6.68
N LYS A 164 -6.46 17.29 -5.54
CA LYS A 164 -7.17 16.93 -4.30
C LYS A 164 -7.48 18.15 -3.43
N THR A 165 -8.61 18.11 -2.75
CA THR A 165 -8.97 19.07 -1.69
C THR A 165 -9.29 18.35 -0.40
N GLY A 166 -9.09 19.02 0.75
CA GLY A 166 -9.36 18.41 2.04
C GLY A 166 -9.53 19.39 3.18
N ILE A 167 -10.17 18.91 4.22
CA ILE A 167 -10.35 19.61 5.49
C ILE A 167 -9.93 18.70 6.64
N LEU A 168 -9.25 19.28 7.63
CA LEU A 168 -8.91 18.63 8.89
C LEU A 168 -9.40 19.52 10.03
N VAL A 169 -10.18 18.96 10.92
CA VAL A 169 -10.68 19.61 12.13
C VAL A 169 -10.10 18.88 13.34
N GLU A 170 -9.47 19.59 14.27
CA GLU A 170 -8.82 19.02 15.43
C GLU A 170 -9.06 19.88 16.67
N GLY A 171 -9.23 19.25 17.84
CA GLY A 171 -9.38 19.98 19.10
C GLY A 171 -9.51 19.10 20.31
N GLY A 172 -9.42 19.73 21.50
CA GLY A 172 -9.69 19.11 22.80
C GLY A 172 -11.08 19.45 23.29
N THR A 173 -11.82 18.46 23.77
CA THR A 173 -13.12 18.68 24.46
C THR A 173 -12.91 18.96 25.93
N PHE A 174 -11.88 18.32 26.55
CA PHE A 174 -11.47 18.48 27.98
C PHE A 174 -9.95 18.21 28.06
N GLU A 175 -9.32 18.50 29.17
CA GLU A 175 -7.86 18.33 29.37
C GLU A 175 -7.32 16.93 29.00
N GLN A 176 -8.17 15.89 29.10
CA GLN A 176 -7.80 14.48 28.85
C GLN A 176 -8.46 13.88 27.60
N GLN A 177 -9.10 14.70 26.79
CA GLN A 177 -9.84 14.24 25.63
C GLN A 177 -9.54 15.12 24.44
N ALA A 178 -9.21 14.49 23.32
CA ALA A 178 -8.93 15.17 22.08
C ALA A 178 -9.45 14.36 20.88
N PHE A 179 -9.71 15.05 19.81
CA PHE A 179 -10.14 14.43 18.56
C PHE A 179 -9.55 15.13 17.35
N TYR A 180 -9.51 14.42 16.24
CA TYR A 180 -9.45 14.99 14.92
C TYR A 180 -10.39 14.26 13.97
N PHE A 181 -10.75 14.94 12.89
CA PHE A 181 -11.45 14.38 11.73
C PHE A 181 -10.95 15.05 10.47
N SER A 182 -10.60 14.25 9.48
CA SER A 182 -10.16 14.66 8.15
C SER A 182 -11.08 14.09 7.09
N TYR A 183 -11.36 14.87 6.07
CA TYR A 183 -12.02 14.41 4.84
C TYR A 183 -11.26 15.00 3.65
N ARG A 184 -11.02 14.16 2.63
CA ARG A 184 -10.39 14.58 1.38
C ARG A 184 -11.23 14.08 0.19
N ARG A 185 -11.12 14.79 -0.93
CA ARG A 185 -11.79 14.43 -2.20
C ARG A 185 -10.87 14.74 -3.36
N SER A 186 -10.80 13.84 -4.35
CA SER A 186 -10.10 14.07 -5.60
C SER A 186 -10.82 15.14 -6.44
N LEU A 187 -10.04 15.86 -7.25
CA LEU A 187 -10.53 16.87 -8.19
C LEU A 187 -10.27 16.46 -9.64
N ILE A 188 -9.90 15.21 -9.88
CA ILE A 188 -9.57 14.71 -11.22
C ILE A 188 -10.75 14.82 -12.19
N HIS A 189 -11.98 14.71 -11.69
CA HIS A 189 -13.21 14.95 -12.46
C HIS A 189 -13.34 16.38 -13.04
N LEU A 190 -12.49 17.34 -12.61
CA LEU A 190 -12.43 18.68 -13.23
C LEU A 190 -11.59 18.69 -14.51
N PHE A 191 -10.80 17.66 -14.74
CA PHE A 191 -9.91 17.49 -15.89
C PHE A 191 -10.41 16.39 -16.84
N LEU A 192 -11.08 15.38 -16.31
CA LEU A 192 -11.71 14.28 -17.03
C LEU A 192 -13.23 14.40 -16.82
N ALA A 193 -13.91 15.04 -17.75
CA ALA A 193 -15.33 15.36 -17.61
C ALA A 193 -16.22 14.32 -18.28
N GLU A 194 -17.47 14.22 -17.81
CA GLU A 194 -18.50 13.42 -18.51
C GLU A 194 -18.67 13.90 -19.96
N GLY A 195 -18.65 12.95 -20.90
CA GLY A 195 -18.74 13.21 -22.33
C GLY A 195 -17.39 13.42 -23.02
N ASP A 196 -16.28 13.44 -22.28
CA ASP A 196 -14.94 13.39 -22.89
C ASP A 196 -14.81 12.05 -23.60
N GLU A 197 -14.33 12.07 -24.85
CA GLU A 197 -14.16 10.89 -25.71
C GLU A 197 -12.73 10.86 -26.24
N GLU A 198 -12.06 9.74 -26.05
CA GLU A 198 -10.73 9.48 -26.59
C GLU A 198 -10.66 8.02 -27.07
N ASP A 199 -10.18 7.81 -28.30
CA ASP A 199 -9.96 6.49 -28.92
C ASP A 199 -11.16 5.52 -28.80
N GLY A 200 -12.40 6.04 -28.88
CA GLY A 200 -13.63 5.24 -28.79
C GLY A 200 -14.09 4.90 -27.38
N LEU A 201 -13.42 5.45 -26.38
CA LEU A 201 -13.84 5.42 -24.96
C LEU A 201 -14.51 6.75 -24.60
N THR A 202 -15.69 6.70 -23.99
CA THR A 202 -16.41 7.90 -23.57
C THR A 202 -16.65 7.88 -22.07
N ILE A 203 -16.24 8.90 -21.34
CA ILE A 203 -16.49 9.02 -19.90
C ILE A 203 -17.98 9.33 -19.66
N PHE A 204 -18.72 8.46 -19.00
CA PHE A 204 -20.10 8.73 -18.59
C PHE A 204 -20.24 8.96 -17.08
N ASP A 205 -19.27 8.53 -16.28
CA ASP A 205 -19.16 8.82 -14.85
C ASP A 205 -17.71 9.19 -14.56
N ALA A 206 -17.48 10.49 -14.28
CA ALA A 206 -16.14 11.01 -14.10
C ALA A 206 -15.47 10.42 -12.84
N PRO A 207 -14.20 10.02 -12.90
CA PRO A 207 -13.53 9.36 -11.79
C PRO A 207 -13.43 10.26 -10.55
N VAL A 208 -13.83 9.72 -9.41
CA VAL A 208 -13.81 10.39 -8.11
C VAL A 208 -13.28 9.46 -7.04
N SER A 209 -12.43 9.98 -6.17
CA SER A 209 -11.99 9.32 -4.93
C SER A 209 -12.21 10.22 -3.72
N ASP A 210 -12.70 9.61 -2.65
CA ASP A 210 -12.94 10.27 -1.35
C ASP A 210 -12.31 9.45 -0.24
N ASP A 211 -11.76 10.10 0.79
CA ASP A 211 -11.30 9.44 2.00
C ASP A 211 -11.60 10.25 3.26
N TYR A 212 -11.72 9.55 4.38
CA TYR A 212 -11.85 10.18 5.68
C TYR A 212 -11.08 9.42 6.76
N GLN A 213 -10.60 10.17 7.76
CA GLN A 213 -9.90 9.65 8.93
C GLN A 213 -10.33 10.39 10.17
N GLY A 214 -10.69 9.65 11.20
CA GLY A 214 -11.08 10.20 12.50
C GLY A 214 -10.42 9.45 13.64
N LYS A 215 -10.00 10.19 14.67
CA LYS A 215 -9.53 9.62 15.94
C LYS A 215 -10.03 10.44 17.09
N TYR A 216 -10.57 9.76 18.10
CA TYR A 216 -10.90 10.33 19.39
C TYR A 216 -10.13 9.58 20.46
N GLN A 217 -9.47 10.32 21.32
CA GLN A 217 -8.65 9.79 22.40
C GLN A 217 -9.14 10.28 23.74
N TRP A 218 -9.19 9.38 24.72
CA TRP A 218 -9.53 9.67 26.09
C TRP A 218 -8.50 9.06 27.03
N LEU A 219 -7.80 9.91 27.80
CA LEU A 219 -6.91 9.51 28.87
C LEU A 219 -7.72 9.37 30.15
N ILE A 220 -7.84 8.16 30.69
CA ILE A 220 -8.63 7.86 31.91
C ILE A 220 -7.68 7.67 33.08
N GLY A 221 -7.63 8.66 33.95
CA GLY A 221 -6.59 8.73 34.97
C GLY A 221 -5.19 8.82 34.37
N ASN A 222 -4.21 8.19 35.04
CA ASN A 222 -2.80 8.26 34.61
C ASN A 222 -2.30 7.02 33.88
N ASN A 223 -3.14 5.99 33.78
CA ASN A 223 -2.69 4.67 33.37
C ASN A 223 -3.60 3.94 32.37
N HIS A 224 -4.65 4.59 31.88
CA HIS A 224 -5.49 4.05 30.82
C HIS A 224 -5.62 5.05 29.68
N LYS A 225 -5.56 4.56 28.46
CA LYS A 225 -5.81 5.31 27.23
C LYS A 225 -6.83 4.55 26.41
N LEU A 226 -7.92 5.21 26.05
CA LEU A 226 -8.95 4.67 25.16
C LEU A 226 -8.94 5.49 23.87
N THR A 227 -8.84 4.80 22.74
CA THR A 227 -8.79 5.41 21.41
C THR A 227 -9.89 4.82 20.55
N PHE A 228 -10.69 5.67 19.91
CA PHE A 228 -11.62 5.30 18.86
C PHE A 228 -11.09 5.79 17.52
N THR A 229 -11.16 4.96 16.50
CA THR A 229 -10.70 5.25 15.14
C THR A 229 -11.81 5.04 14.12
N LEU A 230 -11.82 5.89 13.11
CA LEU A 230 -12.68 5.79 11.93
C LEU A 230 -11.80 6.05 10.71
N ASN A 231 -11.83 5.14 9.74
CA ASN A 231 -11.15 5.34 8.48
C ASN A 231 -12.08 4.84 7.36
N GLY A 232 -12.03 5.47 6.21
CA GLY A 232 -12.78 5.00 5.06
C GLY A 232 -12.31 5.68 3.79
N ALA A 233 -12.62 5.03 2.69
CA ALA A 233 -12.36 5.52 1.35
C ALA A 233 -13.42 5.01 0.38
N SER A 234 -13.60 5.71 -0.72
CA SER A 234 -14.43 5.28 -1.84
C SER A 234 -13.85 5.77 -3.16
N ASP A 235 -14.00 4.93 -4.17
CA ASP A 235 -13.61 5.20 -5.55
C ASP A 235 -14.74 4.85 -6.48
N SER A 236 -15.00 5.69 -7.48
CA SER A 236 -15.97 5.41 -8.53
C SER A 236 -15.55 6.01 -9.86
N GLY A 237 -16.01 5.41 -10.95
CA GLY A 237 -15.84 5.93 -12.29
C GLY A 237 -16.45 5.01 -13.34
N GLY A 238 -16.71 5.55 -14.54
CA GLY A 238 -17.32 4.77 -15.61
C GLY A 238 -17.02 5.32 -17.00
N ILE A 239 -16.77 4.38 -17.92
CA ILE A 239 -16.53 4.65 -19.34
C ILE A 239 -17.46 3.80 -20.19
N ASN A 240 -17.84 4.30 -21.35
CA ASN A 240 -18.48 3.51 -22.40
C ASN A 240 -17.41 3.07 -23.40
N ILE A 241 -17.34 1.77 -23.65
CA ILE A 241 -16.42 1.13 -24.58
C ILE A 241 -17.19 0.92 -25.91
N SER A 242 -16.75 1.55 -26.97
CA SER A 242 -17.37 1.43 -28.31
C SER A 242 -16.73 0.32 -29.14
N GLU A 243 -17.39 -0.07 -30.24
CA GLU A 243 -16.83 -0.98 -31.26
C GLU A 243 -15.55 -0.41 -31.93
N ALA A 244 -15.32 0.89 -31.81
CA ALA A 244 -14.16 1.57 -32.40
C ALA A 244 -12.97 1.61 -31.46
N SER A 245 -13.18 1.35 -30.16
CA SER A 245 -12.09 1.32 -29.18
C SER A 245 -11.18 0.10 -29.38
N GLU A 246 -10.00 0.18 -28.80
CA GLU A 246 -9.04 -0.93 -28.80
C GLU A 246 -9.63 -2.15 -28.08
N GLU A 247 -10.17 -1.95 -26.88
CA GLU A 247 -10.78 -2.99 -26.05
C GLU A 247 -11.92 -3.69 -26.77
N GLY A 248 -12.82 -2.92 -27.40
CA GLY A 248 -13.95 -3.46 -28.17
C GLY A 248 -13.53 -4.21 -29.44
N ARG A 249 -12.34 -3.92 -30.01
CA ARG A 249 -11.78 -4.65 -31.16
C ARG A 249 -11.04 -5.90 -30.73
N ILE A 250 -10.40 -5.90 -29.57
CA ILE A 250 -9.73 -7.09 -29.01
C ILE A 250 -10.78 -8.08 -28.53
N ASP A 251 -11.73 -7.63 -27.71
CA ASP A 251 -12.79 -8.46 -27.17
C ASP A 251 -14.15 -7.72 -27.18
N PRO A 252 -15.02 -8.00 -28.19
CA PRO A 252 -16.36 -7.43 -28.27
C PRO A 252 -17.29 -7.70 -27.09
N ASP A 253 -16.98 -8.65 -26.20
CA ASP A 253 -17.73 -8.87 -24.96
C ASP A 253 -17.57 -7.75 -23.96
N PHE A 254 -16.57 -6.87 -24.12
CA PHE A 254 -16.38 -5.66 -23.32
C PHE A 254 -17.13 -4.43 -23.83
N ILE A 255 -17.69 -4.47 -25.06
CA ILE A 255 -18.43 -3.34 -25.64
C ILE A 255 -19.64 -2.98 -24.77
N GLY A 256 -19.74 -1.71 -24.39
CA GLY A 256 -20.83 -1.16 -23.57
C GLY A 256 -20.29 -0.35 -22.39
N ASP A 257 -21.14 -0.16 -21.39
CA ASP A 257 -20.79 0.59 -20.19
C ASP A 257 -19.89 -0.26 -19.28
N ALA A 258 -18.76 0.27 -18.90
CA ALA A 258 -17.85 -0.28 -17.89
C ALA A 258 -17.77 0.71 -16.72
N SER A 259 -18.02 0.25 -15.49
CA SER A 259 -17.97 1.08 -14.29
C SER A 259 -17.41 0.30 -13.10
N ILE A 260 -16.77 1.04 -12.19
CA ILE A 260 -16.28 0.54 -10.93
C ILE A 260 -16.76 1.43 -9.78
N ASP A 261 -17.21 0.79 -8.70
CA ASP A 261 -17.53 1.38 -7.41
C ASP A 261 -16.83 0.56 -6.33
N ALA A 262 -15.89 1.14 -5.61
CA ALA A 262 -15.20 0.50 -4.49
C ALA A 262 -15.35 1.34 -3.23
N ARG A 263 -15.55 0.67 -2.11
CA ARG A 263 -15.72 1.32 -0.81
C ARG A 263 -15.08 0.51 0.31
N PHE A 264 -14.49 1.24 1.24
CA PHE A 264 -13.90 0.71 2.46
C PHE A 264 -14.32 1.56 3.65
N ASP A 265 -14.78 0.94 4.73
CA ASP A 265 -15.13 1.57 6.01
C ASP A 265 -14.54 0.76 7.16
N SER A 266 -13.79 1.39 8.05
CA SER A 266 -13.21 0.76 9.24
C SER A 266 -13.53 1.53 10.50
N GLN A 267 -13.99 0.84 11.54
CA GLN A 267 -14.23 1.40 12.87
C GLN A 267 -13.47 0.57 13.90
N GLY A 268 -12.67 1.26 14.72
CA GLY A 268 -11.83 0.61 15.70
C GLY A 268 -11.94 1.18 17.10
N VAL A 269 -11.63 0.34 18.07
CA VAL A 269 -11.42 0.74 19.45
C VAL A 269 -10.17 0.08 20.00
N GLN A 270 -9.31 0.87 20.64
CA GLN A 270 -8.10 0.40 21.31
C GLN A 270 -8.11 0.87 22.74
N TRP A 271 -7.87 -0.07 23.64
CA TRP A 271 -7.65 0.20 25.06
C TRP A 271 -6.23 -0.19 25.43
N GLU A 272 -5.48 0.78 25.97
CA GLU A 272 -4.13 0.60 26.49
C GLU A 272 -4.15 0.81 28.02
N TRP A 273 -3.56 -0.13 28.73
CA TRP A 273 -3.41 -0.08 30.18
C TRP A 273 -1.95 -0.14 30.59
N PHE A 274 -1.52 0.83 31.38
CA PHE A 274 -0.15 1.03 31.84
C PHE A 274 -0.13 0.90 33.38
N PRO A 275 -0.28 -0.32 33.98
CA PRO A 275 -0.31 -0.49 35.41
C PRO A 275 0.98 -0.06 36.09
N HIS A 276 2.11 -0.16 35.40
CA HIS A 276 3.45 0.27 35.78
C HIS A 276 4.18 0.82 34.58
N GLN A 277 5.29 1.52 34.79
CA GLN A 277 6.12 2.07 33.72
C GLN A 277 6.69 0.99 32.77
N ASP A 278 6.85 -0.23 33.29
CA ASP A 278 7.46 -1.35 32.58
C ASP A 278 6.46 -2.26 31.87
N ASP A 279 5.16 -2.06 32.07
CA ASP A 279 4.13 -2.94 31.53
C ASP A 279 3.14 -2.18 30.66
N THR A 280 2.81 -2.76 29.53
CA THR A 280 1.74 -2.28 28.65
C THR A 280 0.85 -3.45 28.25
N TYR A 281 -0.45 -3.28 28.42
CA TYR A 281 -1.46 -4.21 27.93
C TYR A 281 -2.34 -3.47 26.92
N THR A 282 -2.48 -4.02 25.73
CA THR A 282 -3.27 -3.45 24.65
C THR A 282 -4.35 -4.44 24.23
N VAL A 283 -5.57 -3.96 24.12
CA VAL A 283 -6.70 -4.66 23.51
C VAL A 283 -7.19 -3.79 22.37
N SER A 284 -7.13 -4.30 21.16
CA SER A 284 -7.60 -3.60 19.97
C SER A 284 -8.65 -4.46 19.26
N PHE A 285 -9.70 -3.81 18.83
CA PHE A 285 -10.77 -4.39 18.03
C PHE A 285 -11.09 -3.44 16.89
N ASN A 286 -11.24 -3.96 15.68
CA ASN A 286 -11.85 -3.22 14.57
C ASN A 286 -12.81 -4.09 13.77
N HIS A 287 -13.75 -3.42 13.15
CA HIS A 287 -14.65 -3.94 12.13
C HIS A 287 -14.30 -3.24 10.82
N VAL A 288 -14.16 -4.00 9.76
CA VAL A 288 -13.88 -3.51 8.41
C VAL A 288 -14.96 -4.04 7.47
N LEU A 289 -15.48 -3.16 6.64
CA LEU A 289 -16.38 -3.49 5.55
C LEU A 289 -15.74 -2.99 4.25
N SER A 290 -15.45 -3.91 3.34
CA SER A 290 -14.96 -3.61 2.00
C SER A 290 -15.97 -4.09 0.98
N GLU A 291 -16.34 -3.22 0.04
CA GLU A 291 -17.31 -3.50 -1.02
C GLU A 291 -16.71 -3.07 -2.36
N SER A 292 -16.85 -3.92 -3.39
CA SER A 292 -16.54 -3.57 -4.77
C SER A 292 -17.67 -4.01 -5.69
N SER A 293 -17.94 -3.21 -6.70
CA SER A 293 -18.91 -3.51 -7.76
C SER A 293 -18.35 -3.08 -9.09
N GLU A 294 -18.12 -4.03 -9.95
CA GLU A 294 -17.66 -3.82 -11.31
C GLU A 294 -18.72 -4.26 -12.30
N LYS A 295 -18.90 -3.48 -13.37
CA LYS A 295 -19.83 -3.78 -14.46
C LYS A 295 -19.11 -3.52 -15.76
N TYR A 296 -19.32 -4.37 -16.75
CA TYR A 296 -18.70 -4.22 -18.07
C TYR A 296 -19.45 -4.99 -19.14
N GLY A 297 -19.20 -4.58 -20.39
CA GLY A 297 -19.69 -5.24 -21.58
C GLY A 297 -21.19 -5.51 -21.59
N ALA A 298 -21.56 -6.64 -22.13
CA ALA A 298 -22.94 -7.08 -22.38
C ALA A 298 -23.69 -7.48 -21.08
N GLY A 299 -23.70 -6.61 -20.07
CA GLY A 299 -24.38 -6.83 -18.79
C GLY A 299 -23.64 -7.78 -17.87
N GLN A 300 -22.33 -7.88 -18.00
CA GLN A 300 -21.45 -8.57 -17.08
C GLN A 300 -21.32 -7.75 -15.79
N PHE A 301 -21.17 -8.42 -14.67
CA PHE A 301 -20.90 -7.78 -13.38
C PHE A 301 -20.15 -8.70 -12.42
N GLU A 302 -19.38 -8.08 -11.55
CA GLU A 302 -18.72 -8.71 -10.40
C GLU A 302 -18.97 -7.83 -9.17
N THR A 303 -19.36 -8.43 -8.06
CA THR A 303 -19.53 -7.73 -6.79
C THR A 303 -18.89 -8.52 -5.68
N SER A 304 -18.09 -7.86 -4.86
CA SER A 304 -17.51 -8.42 -3.67
C SER A 304 -17.90 -7.64 -2.42
N GLU A 305 -18.05 -8.33 -1.32
CA GLU A 305 -18.24 -7.78 0.02
C GLU A 305 -17.40 -8.60 0.99
N ASP A 306 -16.49 -7.96 1.70
CA ASP A 306 -15.77 -8.56 2.82
C ASP A 306 -16.16 -7.88 4.13
N ASN A 307 -16.73 -8.66 5.05
CA ASN A 307 -17.08 -8.24 6.39
C ASN A 307 -16.08 -8.83 7.38
N GLU A 308 -15.12 -8.01 7.82
CA GLU A 308 -13.98 -8.44 8.59
C GLU A 308 -14.06 -7.94 10.04
N PHE A 309 -13.74 -8.82 10.99
CA PHE A 309 -13.57 -8.49 12.41
C PHE A 309 -12.17 -8.88 12.85
N ASN A 310 -11.44 -7.92 13.42
CA ASN A 310 -10.10 -8.14 13.97
C ASN A 310 -10.09 -7.89 15.47
N LEU A 311 -9.47 -8.81 16.20
CA LEU A 311 -9.15 -8.67 17.62
C LEU A 311 -7.66 -8.89 17.81
N ARG A 312 -7.00 -7.96 18.50
CA ARG A 312 -5.61 -8.10 18.94
C ARG A 312 -5.49 -7.89 20.43
N LEU A 313 -4.84 -8.83 21.09
CA LEU A 313 -4.44 -8.74 22.50
C LEU A 313 -2.91 -8.72 22.54
N LEU A 314 -2.31 -7.76 23.22
CA LEU A 314 -0.87 -7.64 23.34
C LEU A 314 -0.48 -7.27 24.78
N ALA A 315 0.40 -8.07 25.36
CA ALA A 315 1.04 -7.81 26.64
C ALA A 315 2.55 -7.62 26.42
N GLN A 316 3.10 -6.53 26.94
CA GLN A 316 4.52 -6.21 26.86
C GLN A 316 5.05 -5.88 28.23
N THR A 317 6.29 -6.32 28.54
CA THR A 317 6.97 -6.01 29.81
C THR A 317 8.48 -5.86 29.62
N THR A 318 9.06 -4.92 30.36
CA THR A 318 10.50 -4.71 30.52
C THR A 318 11.00 -4.96 31.94
N ARG A 319 10.18 -5.59 32.80
CA ARG A 319 10.54 -5.87 34.21
C ARG A 319 11.74 -6.80 34.38
N LEU A 320 11.98 -7.67 33.39
CA LEU A 320 13.17 -8.53 33.42
C LEU A 320 14.35 -7.73 32.84
N ASN A 321 15.36 -7.55 33.65
CA ASN A 321 16.58 -6.88 33.20
C ASN A 321 17.09 -7.47 31.89
N GLN A 322 17.42 -6.60 30.92
CA GLN A 322 17.93 -6.97 29.61
C GLN A 322 16.93 -7.66 28.68
N HIS A 323 15.65 -7.82 29.07
CA HIS A 323 14.61 -8.42 28.25
C HIS A 323 13.46 -7.47 28.02
N LYS A 324 12.96 -7.39 26.78
CA LYS A 324 11.67 -6.84 26.45
C LYS A 324 10.81 -7.97 25.88
N LEU A 325 9.93 -8.46 26.71
CA LEU A 325 9.03 -9.56 26.36
C LEU A 325 7.74 -9.01 25.77
N SER A 326 7.24 -9.64 24.72
CA SER A 326 5.92 -9.41 24.15
C SER A 326 5.21 -10.74 23.96
N LEU A 327 3.94 -10.79 24.34
CA LEU A 327 3.04 -11.93 24.10
C LEU A 327 1.75 -11.39 23.49
N GLY A 328 1.31 -11.96 22.40
CA GLY A 328 0.10 -11.52 21.74
C GLY A 328 -0.76 -12.65 21.18
N PHE A 329 -2.02 -12.29 20.97
CA PHE A 329 -3.03 -13.11 20.30
C PHE A 329 -3.73 -12.24 19.26
N ASP A 330 -3.90 -12.78 18.05
CA ASP A 330 -4.68 -12.16 16.99
C ASP A 330 -5.79 -13.11 16.54
N LEU A 331 -6.95 -12.54 16.24
CA LEU A 331 -8.04 -13.17 15.51
C LEU A 331 -8.41 -12.23 14.35
N GLN A 332 -8.38 -12.77 13.14
CA GLN A 332 -8.96 -12.15 11.94
C GLN A 332 -10.10 -13.05 11.49
N SER A 333 -11.29 -12.49 11.28
CA SER A 333 -12.48 -13.22 10.86
C SER A 333 -13.06 -12.55 9.64
N HIS A 334 -13.04 -13.25 8.51
CA HIS A 334 -13.54 -12.80 7.22
C HIS A 334 -14.83 -13.52 6.85
N ASP A 335 -15.82 -12.78 6.37
CA ASP A 335 -17.02 -13.29 5.67
C ASP A 335 -17.07 -12.63 4.29
N PHE A 336 -16.32 -13.22 3.38
CA PHE A 336 -16.18 -12.73 2.01
C PHE A 336 -17.28 -13.33 1.13
N THR A 337 -18.05 -12.47 0.47
CA THR A 337 -19.10 -12.83 -0.49
C THR A 337 -18.74 -12.29 -1.86
N TYR A 338 -18.85 -13.13 -2.89
CA TYR A 338 -18.61 -12.76 -4.27
C TYR A 338 -19.80 -13.20 -5.14
N SER A 339 -20.38 -12.28 -5.90
CA SER A 339 -21.50 -12.55 -6.82
C SER A 339 -21.13 -12.03 -8.21
N PHE A 340 -21.39 -12.82 -9.24
CA PHE A 340 -20.90 -12.52 -10.57
C PHE A 340 -21.84 -13.08 -11.67
N ASP A 341 -21.82 -12.43 -12.81
CA ASP A 341 -22.26 -12.90 -14.11
C ASP A 341 -21.22 -12.40 -15.12
N ALA A 342 -20.20 -13.19 -15.38
CA ALA A 342 -19.01 -12.75 -16.06
C ALA A 342 -18.37 -13.85 -16.91
N ILE A 343 -17.52 -13.44 -17.83
CA ILE A 343 -16.62 -14.31 -18.58
C ILE A 343 -15.25 -14.21 -17.89
N PRO A 344 -14.83 -15.23 -17.12
CA PRO A 344 -13.56 -15.18 -16.39
C PRO A 344 -12.36 -15.44 -17.30
N TYR A 345 -11.23 -14.83 -16.96
CA TYR A 345 -9.90 -15.13 -17.50
C TYR A 345 -9.08 -15.85 -16.43
N PHE A 346 -8.68 -17.10 -16.70
CA PHE A 346 -7.95 -17.93 -15.74
C PHE A 346 -6.44 -17.79 -15.90
N CYS A 347 -5.89 -16.71 -15.36
CA CYS A 347 -4.47 -16.43 -15.44
C CYS A 347 -3.89 -15.90 -14.11
N THR A 348 -2.57 -15.82 -14.05
CA THR A 348 -1.81 -15.19 -12.97
C THR A 348 -0.76 -14.28 -13.58
N ASP A 349 -0.03 -13.55 -12.76
CA ASP A 349 1.15 -12.76 -13.16
C ASP A 349 2.30 -13.61 -13.77
N HIS A 350 2.16 -14.92 -13.78
CA HIS A 350 3.07 -15.88 -14.41
C HIS A 350 2.47 -16.54 -15.67
N SER A 351 1.43 -15.97 -16.24
CA SER A 351 0.81 -16.44 -17.50
C SER A 351 1.32 -15.60 -18.67
N ALA A 352 1.75 -16.26 -19.75
CA ALA A 352 2.31 -15.56 -20.92
C ALA A 352 1.24 -14.79 -21.72
N ASN A 353 0.02 -15.30 -21.72
CA ASN A 353 -1.10 -14.73 -22.49
C ASN A 353 -2.42 -14.99 -21.76
N CYS A 354 -2.98 -13.97 -21.17
CA CYS A 354 -4.31 -14.03 -20.51
C CYS A 354 -5.45 -14.08 -21.52
N ASP A 355 -5.33 -13.44 -22.67
CA ASP A 355 -6.40 -13.37 -23.68
C ASP A 355 -6.80 -14.77 -24.20
N GLU A 356 -5.86 -15.72 -24.18
CA GLU A 356 -6.10 -17.11 -24.58
C GLU A 356 -6.71 -17.97 -23.46
N GLN A 357 -6.79 -17.45 -22.24
CA GLN A 357 -7.33 -18.14 -21.06
C GLN A 357 -8.78 -17.73 -20.76
N LYS A 358 -9.49 -17.24 -21.79
CA LYS A 358 -10.90 -16.84 -21.73
C LYS A 358 -11.80 -18.05 -21.46
N GLY A 359 -12.57 -17.99 -20.38
CA GLY A 359 -13.55 -19.02 -20.01
C GLY A 359 -14.92 -18.80 -20.64
N GLU A 360 -15.84 -19.73 -20.38
CA GLU A 360 -17.24 -19.53 -20.71
C GLU A 360 -17.92 -18.59 -19.70
N ARG A 361 -18.93 -17.83 -20.13
CA ARG A 361 -19.73 -16.98 -19.23
C ARG A 361 -20.40 -17.83 -18.16
N ILE A 362 -20.14 -17.49 -16.91
CA ILE A 362 -20.70 -18.16 -15.75
C ILE A 362 -21.36 -17.16 -14.82
N GLN A 363 -22.45 -17.61 -14.20
CA GLN A 363 -23.18 -16.82 -13.22
C GLN A 363 -23.22 -17.56 -11.89
N GLY A 364 -22.97 -16.86 -10.81
CA GLY A 364 -22.98 -17.49 -9.50
C GLY A 364 -22.84 -16.54 -8.33
N LYS A 365 -22.82 -17.18 -7.17
CA LYS A 365 -22.50 -16.54 -5.90
C LYS A 365 -21.64 -17.51 -5.11
N ASP A 366 -20.53 -17.01 -4.59
CA ASP A 366 -19.61 -17.77 -3.74
C ASP A 366 -19.41 -17.07 -2.38
N ASN A 367 -18.98 -17.81 -1.38
CA ASN A 367 -18.74 -17.27 -0.05
C ASN A 367 -17.56 -18.00 0.59
N ILE A 368 -16.59 -17.23 1.06
CA ILE A 368 -15.45 -17.71 1.86
C ILE A 368 -15.60 -17.18 3.29
N LYS A 369 -15.70 -18.09 4.26
CA LYS A 369 -15.58 -17.78 5.68
C LYS A 369 -14.26 -18.31 6.17
N ALA A 370 -13.40 -17.42 6.62
CA ALA A 370 -12.08 -17.76 7.11
C ALA A 370 -11.81 -17.09 8.45
N ASN A 371 -11.38 -17.88 9.44
CA ASN A 371 -10.86 -17.35 10.68
C ASN A 371 -9.39 -17.71 10.81
N ILE A 372 -8.55 -16.72 11.00
CA ILE A 372 -7.12 -16.85 11.22
C ILE A 372 -6.84 -16.54 12.67
N TYR A 373 -6.40 -17.55 13.42
CA TYR A 373 -6.01 -17.43 14.83
C TYR A 373 -4.51 -17.45 14.93
N ALA A 374 -3.93 -16.48 15.62
CA ALA A 374 -2.50 -16.46 15.83
C ALA A 374 -2.13 -16.22 17.30
N LEU A 375 -1.10 -16.93 17.74
CA LEU A 375 -0.41 -16.70 19.00
C LEU A 375 1.04 -16.36 18.69
N TYR A 376 1.58 -15.32 19.32
CA TYR A 376 2.97 -14.97 19.15
C TYR A 376 3.63 -14.57 20.47
N ALA A 377 4.92 -14.90 20.55
CA ALA A 377 5.80 -14.46 21.61
C ALA A 377 7.09 -13.91 21.01
N ASN A 378 7.62 -12.87 21.63
CA ASN A 378 8.85 -12.22 21.20
C ASN A 378 9.66 -11.77 22.40
N ASP A 379 10.98 -11.97 22.36
CA ASP A 379 11.92 -11.50 23.36
C ASP A 379 13.06 -10.73 22.68
N VAL A 380 13.17 -9.45 22.99
CA VAL A 380 14.36 -8.65 22.66
C VAL A 380 15.31 -8.71 23.84
N TRP A 381 16.36 -9.51 23.71
CA TRP A 381 17.31 -9.79 24.75
C TRP A 381 18.64 -9.06 24.52
N GLN A 382 18.99 -8.17 25.41
CA GLN A 382 20.29 -7.50 25.43
C GLN A 382 21.34 -8.41 26.08
N LEU A 383 21.97 -9.29 25.26
CA LEU A 383 22.97 -10.26 25.71
C LEU A 383 24.19 -9.58 26.36
N THR A 384 24.64 -8.49 25.78
CA THR A 384 25.67 -7.59 26.30
C THR A 384 25.32 -6.15 25.96
N PRO A 385 26.01 -5.12 26.50
CA PRO A 385 25.77 -3.73 26.10
C PRO A 385 25.94 -3.45 24.59
N SER A 386 26.66 -4.34 23.87
CA SER A 386 26.92 -4.20 22.44
C SER A 386 26.25 -5.28 21.58
N LEU A 387 25.52 -6.23 22.17
CA LEU A 387 24.93 -7.35 21.44
C LEU A 387 23.48 -7.54 21.87
N THR A 388 22.56 -7.36 20.92
CA THR A 388 21.13 -7.57 21.11
C THR A 388 20.68 -8.71 20.21
N MET A 389 19.92 -9.65 20.75
CA MET A 389 19.26 -10.73 20.03
C MET A 389 17.75 -10.60 20.18
N GLU A 390 17.04 -10.82 19.12
CA GLU A 390 15.60 -10.96 19.17
C GLU A 390 15.21 -12.36 18.72
N LEU A 391 14.36 -12.99 19.52
CA LEU A 391 13.80 -14.31 19.25
C LEU A 391 12.28 -14.21 19.29
N GLY A 392 11.66 -14.64 18.22
CA GLY A 392 10.20 -14.63 18.10
C GLY A 392 9.68 -15.95 17.55
N VAL A 393 8.45 -16.26 17.90
CA VAL A 393 7.69 -17.35 17.30
C VAL A 393 6.26 -16.88 17.12
N ARG A 394 5.68 -17.19 15.97
CA ARG A 394 4.26 -17.00 15.70
C ARG A 394 3.67 -18.32 15.23
N THR A 395 2.56 -18.71 15.82
CA THR A 395 1.77 -19.86 15.38
C THR A 395 0.47 -19.34 14.80
N GLU A 396 0.15 -19.74 13.59
CA GLU A 396 -1.09 -19.36 12.90
C GLU A 396 -1.89 -20.60 12.54
N HIS A 397 -3.21 -20.53 12.72
CA HIS A 397 -4.15 -21.53 12.26
C HIS A 397 -5.23 -20.85 11.43
N ASP A 398 -5.38 -21.32 10.20
CA ASP A 398 -6.41 -20.90 9.27
C ASP A 398 -7.47 -22.02 9.18
N ASP A 399 -8.72 -21.73 9.51
CA ASP A 399 -9.79 -22.72 9.54
C ASP A 399 -10.43 -22.97 8.16
N TYR A 400 -10.17 -22.14 7.15
CA TYR A 400 -10.58 -22.40 5.77
C TYR A 400 -9.69 -23.44 5.11
N THR A 401 -8.40 -23.21 5.04
CA THR A 401 -7.43 -24.18 4.49
C THR A 401 -7.08 -25.29 5.47
N LYS A 402 -7.46 -25.15 6.75
CA LYS A 402 -7.18 -26.08 7.87
C LYS A 402 -5.69 -26.29 8.12
N LYS A 403 -4.88 -25.29 7.79
CA LYS A 403 -3.43 -25.34 8.01
C LYS A 403 -3.06 -24.67 9.33
N THR A 404 -2.02 -25.22 9.93
CA THR A 404 -1.37 -24.65 11.10
C THR A 404 0.10 -24.49 10.80
N PHE A 405 0.62 -23.29 10.97
CA PHE A 405 2.01 -22.94 10.78
C PHE A 405 2.67 -22.59 12.11
N VAL A 406 3.97 -22.81 12.18
CA VAL A 406 4.84 -22.30 13.25
C VAL A 406 5.99 -21.57 12.60
N HIS A 407 6.07 -20.27 12.83
CA HIS A 407 7.01 -19.34 12.20
C HIS A 407 8.05 -18.86 13.21
N PRO A 408 9.21 -19.52 13.33
CA PRO A 408 10.34 -18.98 14.09
C PRO A 408 10.93 -17.78 13.36
N ARG A 409 11.31 -16.76 14.14
CA ARG A 409 11.97 -15.54 13.67
C ARG A 409 13.10 -15.20 14.61
N ALA A 410 14.21 -14.74 14.05
CA ALA A 410 15.36 -14.33 14.84
C ALA A 410 16.10 -13.18 14.20
N SER A 411 16.65 -12.31 15.04
CA SER A 411 17.61 -11.32 14.61
C SER A 411 18.75 -11.17 15.63
N LEU A 412 19.88 -10.72 15.14
CA LEU A 412 21.05 -10.40 15.94
C LEU A 412 21.62 -9.06 15.47
N THR A 413 21.82 -8.12 16.40
CA THR A 413 22.45 -6.83 16.15
C THR A 413 23.66 -6.68 17.04
N TRP A 414 24.82 -6.44 16.45
CA TRP A 414 26.09 -6.28 17.13
C TRP A 414 26.72 -4.91 16.86
N TYR A 415 26.83 -4.09 17.88
CA TYR A 415 27.56 -2.83 17.84
C TYR A 415 29.07 -3.11 17.99
N VAL A 416 29.76 -3.30 16.86
CA VAL A 416 31.21 -3.55 16.81
C VAL A 416 31.99 -2.31 17.21
N LEU A 417 31.43 -1.14 16.99
CA LEU A 417 31.86 0.17 17.46
C LEU A 417 30.62 0.97 17.89
N PRO A 418 30.72 2.00 18.70
CA PRO A 418 29.55 2.84 19.06
C PRO A 418 28.78 3.40 17.87
N GLN A 419 29.46 3.61 16.73
CA GLN A 419 28.92 4.17 15.51
C GLN A 419 28.64 3.11 14.42
N VAL A 420 29.02 1.84 14.63
CA VAL A 420 28.87 0.79 13.61
C VAL A 420 28.16 -0.41 14.19
N SER A 421 27.04 -0.79 13.61
CA SER A 421 26.35 -2.03 13.92
C SER A 421 26.35 -2.98 12.72
N LEU A 422 26.43 -4.27 13.01
CA LEU A 422 26.17 -5.36 12.09
C LEU A 422 24.90 -6.05 12.52
N PHE A 423 24.07 -6.46 11.56
CA PHE A 423 22.86 -7.18 11.87
C PHE A 423 22.62 -8.35 10.91
N THR A 424 21.88 -9.34 11.39
CA THR A 424 21.33 -10.42 10.56
C THR A 424 19.93 -10.75 11.05
N LYS A 425 19.05 -11.12 10.12
CA LYS A 425 17.65 -11.44 10.39
C LYS A 425 17.24 -12.66 9.58
N THR A 426 16.33 -13.48 10.13
CA THR A 426 15.74 -14.61 9.41
C THR A 426 14.37 -14.94 9.98
N GLY A 427 13.50 -15.51 9.14
CA GLY A 427 12.19 -15.96 9.55
C GLY A 427 11.48 -16.77 8.47
N THR A 428 10.43 -17.47 8.87
CA THR A 428 9.46 -18.10 7.99
C THR A 428 8.11 -17.41 8.10
N TYR A 429 7.33 -17.45 7.03
CA TYR A 429 6.11 -16.64 6.87
C TYR A 429 5.09 -17.41 6.03
N SER A 430 3.81 -17.11 6.24
CA SER A 430 2.72 -17.55 5.37
C SER A 430 1.70 -16.43 5.17
N ARG A 431 0.95 -16.51 4.07
CA ARG A 431 -0.24 -15.70 3.85
C ARG A 431 -1.38 -16.54 3.28
N PHE A 432 -2.61 -16.09 3.51
CA PHE A 432 -3.80 -16.64 2.89
C PHE A 432 -3.67 -16.58 1.36
N PRO A 433 -4.18 -17.57 0.60
CA PRO A 433 -4.15 -17.51 -0.86
C PRO A 433 -4.93 -16.29 -1.37
N ASP A 434 -4.63 -15.87 -2.60
CA ASP A 434 -5.46 -14.86 -3.25
C ASP A 434 -6.92 -15.33 -3.29
N VAL A 435 -7.85 -14.46 -2.88
CA VAL A 435 -9.27 -14.83 -2.72
C VAL A 435 -9.83 -15.37 -4.03
N GLY A 436 -9.54 -14.73 -5.17
CA GLY A 436 -9.96 -15.19 -6.49
C GLY A 436 -9.51 -16.62 -6.80
N ALA A 437 -8.28 -16.96 -6.42
CA ALA A 437 -7.75 -18.32 -6.60
C ALA A 437 -8.38 -19.36 -5.65
N ALA A 438 -8.99 -18.93 -4.54
CA ALA A 438 -9.60 -19.80 -3.53
C ALA A 438 -11.11 -20.00 -3.70
N LEU A 439 -11.79 -19.19 -4.53
CA LEU A 439 -13.24 -19.31 -4.79
C LEU A 439 -13.59 -20.68 -5.35
N SER A 440 -14.75 -21.21 -4.98
CA SER A 440 -15.14 -22.56 -5.36
C SER A 440 -15.59 -22.68 -6.81
N MET A 441 -16.13 -21.61 -7.40
CA MET A 441 -16.63 -21.58 -8.78
C MET A 441 -15.60 -21.03 -9.77
N LEU A 442 -14.78 -20.07 -9.36
CA LEU A 442 -13.82 -19.37 -10.20
C LEU A 442 -12.37 -19.79 -9.92
N GLY A 443 -12.13 -20.48 -8.82
CA GLY A 443 -10.81 -20.85 -8.35
C GLY A 443 -10.70 -22.33 -7.95
N ASN A 444 -9.82 -22.59 -7.01
CA ASN A 444 -9.61 -23.91 -6.41
C ASN A 444 -9.74 -23.82 -4.89
N PRO A 445 -10.85 -24.31 -4.29
CA PRO A 445 -11.05 -24.24 -2.84
C PRO A 445 -10.07 -25.12 -2.03
N LYS A 446 -9.18 -25.85 -2.70
CA LYS A 446 -8.14 -26.66 -2.08
C LYS A 446 -6.76 -26.01 -2.15
N ILE A 447 -6.68 -24.79 -2.75
CA ILE A 447 -5.40 -24.06 -2.82
C ILE A 447 -4.89 -23.81 -1.39
N GLN A 448 -3.58 -23.91 -1.23
CA GLN A 448 -2.94 -23.81 0.09
C GLN A 448 -2.37 -22.41 0.29
N PRO A 449 -2.17 -21.98 1.54
CA PRO A 449 -1.48 -20.74 1.86
C PRO A 449 -0.09 -20.69 1.22
N TYR A 450 0.30 -19.51 0.78
CA TYR A 450 1.63 -19.26 0.24
C TYR A 450 2.63 -19.14 1.37
N GLU A 451 3.86 -19.61 1.13
CA GLU A 451 4.90 -19.65 2.15
C GLU A 451 6.16 -18.91 1.70
N ALA A 452 6.86 -18.30 2.65
CA ALA A 452 8.14 -17.66 2.40
C ALA A 452 9.17 -17.92 3.51
N ARG A 453 10.44 -17.92 3.12
CA ARG A 453 11.59 -17.88 4.01
C ARG A 453 12.45 -16.67 3.67
N HIS A 454 12.75 -15.86 4.68
CA HIS A 454 13.59 -14.68 4.52
C HIS A 454 14.88 -14.81 5.32
N ILE A 455 15.97 -14.32 4.73
CA ILE A 455 17.24 -14.09 5.42
C ILE A 455 17.84 -12.78 4.93
N SER A 456 18.36 -11.97 5.83
CA SER A 456 19.12 -10.78 5.49
C SER A 456 20.27 -10.55 6.45
N ALA A 457 21.27 -9.81 5.98
CA ALA A 457 22.39 -9.34 6.79
C ALA A 457 22.85 -7.98 6.28
N GLY A 458 23.33 -7.13 7.20
CA GLY A 458 23.74 -5.80 6.82
C GLY A 458 24.59 -5.11 7.87
N ALA A 459 24.92 -3.87 7.56
CA ALA A 459 25.67 -2.97 8.43
C ALA A 459 25.05 -1.58 8.40
N GLU A 460 25.08 -0.92 9.55
CA GLU A 460 24.73 0.50 9.69
C GLU A 460 25.94 1.24 10.27
N TRP A 461 26.20 2.41 9.74
CA TRP A 461 27.29 3.26 10.19
C TRP A 461 26.87 4.71 10.32
N GLN A 462 26.90 5.23 11.55
CA GLN A 462 26.79 6.66 11.84
C GLN A 462 28.13 7.32 11.53
N ILE A 463 28.28 7.86 10.31
CA ILE A 463 29.53 8.42 9.81
C ILE A 463 29.92 9.68 10.60
N THR A 464 28.92 10.55 10.83
CA THR A 464 29.01 11.75 11.69
C THR A 464 27.66 11.96 12.37
N ASP A 465 27.50 12.98 13.21
CA ASP A 465 26.24 13.34 13.85
C ASP A 465 25.10 13.63 12.85
N HIS A 466 25.45 13.91 11.60
CA HIS A 466 24.48 14.28 10.55
C HIS A 466 24.47 13.33 9.35
N TRP A 467 25.33 12.33 9.29
CA TRP A 467 25.40 11.39 8.19
C TRP A 467 25.36 9.97 8.68
N GLN A 468 24.46 9.19 8.14
CA GLN A 468 24.37 7.76 8.37
C GLN A 468 24.28 7.00 7.05
N THR A 469 24.70 5.74 7.08
CA THR A 469 24.56 4.84 5.93
C THR A 469 24.20 3.44 6.40
N LYS A 470 23.44 2.75 5.56
CA LYS A 470 23.05 1.35 5.75
C LYS A 470 23.28 0.59 4.46
N ALA A 471 23.82 -0.61 4.57
CA ALA A 471 23.86 -1.58 3.48
C ALA A 471 23.29 -2.91 3.95
N GLU A 472 22.49 -3.57 3.11
CA GLU A 472 21.82 -4.83 3.42
C GLU A 472 21.83 -5.76 2.19
N ILE A 473 22.10 -7.03 2.41
CA ILE A 473 21.89 -8.10 1.45
C ILE A 473 20.72 -8.96 1.91
N TYR A 474 19.92 -9.47 1.00
CA TYR A 474 18.77 -10.30 1.33
C TYR A 474 18.55 -11.45 0.35
N LEU A 475 17.85 -12.47 0.83
CA LEU A 475 17.34 -13.59 0.07
C LEU A 475 15.93 -13.90 0.59
N LYS A 476 14.98 -14.04 -0.32
CA LYS A 476 13.63 -14.56 -0.08
C LYS A 476 13.43 -15.80 -0.96
N ASP A 477 13.01 -16.89 -0.36
CA ASP A 477 12.51 -18.08 -1.05
C ASP A 477 10.99 -18.13 -0.88
N LEU A 478 10.26 -18.21 -1.99
CA LEU A 478 8.80 -18.26 -2.05
C LEU A 478 8.36 -19.66 -2.51
N SER A 479 7.30 -20.18 -1.96
CA SER A 479 6.78 -21.50 -2.34
C SER A 479 5.27 -21.57 -2.19
N GLN A 480 4.67 -22.58 -2.81
CA GLN A 480 3.21 -22.79 -2.82
C GLN A 480 2.43 -21.63 -3.48
N LEU A 481 3.06 -20.86 -4.40
CA LEU A 481 2.39 -19.79 -5.12
C LEU A 481 1.35 -20.35 -6.09
N ALA A 482 0.33 -19.54 -6.41
CA ALA A 482 -0.69 -19.92 -7.37
C ALA A 482 -0.11 -19.98 -8.79
N ARG A 483 -0.40 -21.08 -9.49
CA ARG A 483 -0.16 -21.30 -10.90
C ARG A 483 -1.51 -21.49 -11.59
N ALA A 484 -1.77 -20.72 -12.64
CA ALA A 484 -2.96 -20.93 -13.46
C ALA A 484 -2.83 -22.27 -14.24
N VAL A 485 -3.91 -23.01 -14.31
CA VAL A 485 -4.02 -24.24 -15.10
C VAL A 485 -4.58 -23.85 -16.46
N ASP A 486 -3.87 -24.26 -17.52
CA ASP A 486 -4.29 -24.01 -18.90
C ASP A 486 -5.71 -24.53 -19.14
N ILE A 487 -6.56 -23.68 -19.74
CA ILE A 487 -7.97 -23.97 -19.99
C ILE A 487 -8.18 -25.18 -20.89
N ASP A 488 -7.21 -25.50 -21.75
CA ASP A 488 -7.24 -26.64 -22.65
C ASP A 488 -6.65 -27.92 -22.03
N SER A 489 -6.22 -27.88 -20.77
CA SER A 489 -5.61 -29.02 -20.10
C SER A 489 -6.66 -30.02 -19.57
N ASP A 490 -6.24 -31.27 -19.37
CA ASP A 490 -7.08 -32.34 -18.77
C ASP A 490 -7.51 -32.02 -17.31
N ASN A 491 -6.90 -31.04 -16.66
CA ASN A 491 -7.17 -30.63 -15.28
C ASN A 491 -7.71 -29.18 -15.22
N ALA A 492 -8.28 -28.67 -16.30
CA ALA A 492 -8.78 -27.30 -16.39
C ALA A 492 -9.78 -26.93 -15.28
N GLU A 493 -10.52 -27.92 -14.74
CA GLU A 493 -11.47 -27.73 -13.62
C GLU A 493 -10.81 -27.28 -12.31
N LEU A 494 -9.51 -27.47 -12.15
CA LEU A 494 -8.78 -27.00 -10.96
C LEU A 494 -8.57 -25.49 -10.96
N ARG A 495 -8.56 -24.85 -12.14
CA ARG A 495 -8.29 -23.42 -12.35
C ARG A 495 -6.90 -22.98 -11.88
N TYR A 496 -6.57 -23.25 -10.64
CA TYR A 496 -5.28 -22.91 -10.00
C TYR A 496 -4.71 -24.06 -9.19
N THR A 497 -3.39 -24.18 -9.15
CA THR A 497 -2.63 -25.13 -8.31
C THR A 497 -1.51 -24.39 -7.57
N ASN A 498 -0.89 -25.04 -6.57
CA ASN A 498 0.25 -24.47 -5.84
C ASN A 498 1.62 -24.87 -6.44
N ASP A 499 1.69 -25.03 -7.75
CA ASP A 499 2.88 -25.54 -8.46
C ASP A 499 3.77 -24.39 -8.99
N LEU A 500 3.87 -23.28 -8.25
CA LEU A 500 4.77 -22.17 -8.56
C LEU A 500 5.62 -21.85 -7.33
N SER A 501 6.90 -21.62 -7.54
CA SER A 501 7.85 -21.16 -6.54
C SER A 501 8.63 -19.95 -7.05
N GLY A 502 9.37 -19.27 -6.16
CA GLY A 502 10.13 -18.10 -6.56
C GLY A 502 11.32 -17.82 -5.65
N THR A 503 12.25 -17.04 -6.16
CA THR A 503 13.41 -16.56 -5.43
C THR A 503 13.63 -15.08 -5.72
N ALA A 504 13.82 -14.28 -4.67
CA ALA A 504 14.21 -12.90 -4.80
C ALA A 504 15.44 -12.61 -3.93
N LYS A 505 16.45 -11.96 -4.50
CA LYS A 505 17.70 -11.64 -3.82
C LYS A 505 18.23 -10.28 -4.25
N GLY A 506 18.97 -9.61 -3.37
CA GLY A 506 19.51 -8.31 -3.72
C GLY A 506 20.45 -7.73 -2.71
N ILE A 507 20.95 -6.55 -3.06
CA ILE A 507 21.81 -5.70 -2.24
C ILE A 507 21.20 -4.30 -2.25
N GLU A 508 21.06 -3.71 -1.10
CA GLU A 508 20.52 -2.35 -0.92
C GLU A 508 21.54 -1.47 -0.19
N TRP A 509 21.54 -0.22 -0.57
CA TRP A 509 22.35 0.79 0.07
C TRP A 509 21.56 2.08 0.22
N LEU A 510 21.65 2.68 1.41
CA LEU A 510 21.07 3.98 1.75
C LEU A 510 22.13 4.83 2.43
N ILE A 511 22.30 6.05 1.98
CA ILE A 511 23.03 7.09 2.71
C ILE A 511 22.09 8.25 2.95
N GLU A 512 22.02 8.69 4.20
CA GLU A 512 21.12 9.74 4.65
C GLU A 512 21.92 10.87 5.31
N LYS A 513 21.49 12.08 5.04
CA LYS A 513 21.95 13.29 5.70
C LYS A 513 20.83 13.92 6.50
N GLU A 514 21.04 14.10 7.80
CA GLU A 514 20.18 14.87 8.68
C GLU A 514 20.28 16.38 8.38
N LEU A 515 19.24 17.11 8.80
CA LEU A 515 19.20 18.56 8.60
C LEU A 515 20.39 19.23 9.25
N SER A 516 21.29 19.75 8.42
CA SER A 516 22.38 20.61 8.83
C SER A 516 22.80 21.51 7.66
N ASN A 517 23.26 22.73 7.93
CA ASN A 517 23.58 23.71 6.90
C ASN A 517 22.40 23.96 5.92
N ASN A 518 21.18 24.01 6.45
CA ASN A 518 19.92 24.27 5.75
C ASN A 518 19.47 23.18 4.73
N TRP A 519 20.10 21.98 4.72
CA TRP A 519 19.64 20.94 3.83
C TRP A 519 19.71 19.55 4.46
N TYR A 520 18.84 18.68 3.99
CA TYR A 520 18.80 17.25 4.28
C TYR A 520 18.45 16.47 3.01
N GLY A 521 18.68 15.18 3.03
CA GLY A 521 18.35 14.32 1.90
C GLY A 521 18.93 12.94 2.04
N TRP A 522 18.72 12.11 1.03
CA TRP A 522 19.27 10.77 0.96
C TRP A 522 19.53 10.34 -0.47
N LEU A 523 20.36 9.34 -0.60
CA LEU A 523 20.58 8.58 -1.82
C LEU A 523 20.34 7.12 -1.48
N SER A 524 19.45 6.46 -2.21
CA SER A 524 19.23 5.02 -2.14
C SER A 524 19.64 4.38 -3.45
N ALA A 525 20.22 3.17 -3.37
CA ALA A 525 20.53 2.34 -4.51
C ALA A 525 20.26 0.88 -4.17
N SER A 526 19.69 0.14 -5.09
CA SER A 526 19.50 -1.30 -4.96
C SER A 526 19.85 -2.02 -6.25
N TRP A 527 20.30 -3.26 -6.07
CA TRP A 527 20.40 -4.26 -7.11
C TRP A 527 19.65 -5.49 -6.66
N SER A 528 18.81 -6.04 -7.53
CA SER A 528 17.98 -7.20 -7.22
C SER A 528 17.83 -8.13 -8.41
N LYS A 529 17.43 -9.37 -8.14
CA LYS A 529 16.97 -10.34 -9.11
C LYS A 529 15.81 -11.12 -8.51
N SER A 530 14.69 -11.19 -9.25
CA SER A 530 13.51 -11.95 -8.88
C SER A 530 13.12 -12.91 -9.99
N GLU A 531 12.89 -14.16 -9.64
CA GLU A 531 12.60 -15.26 -10.58
C GLU A 531 11.41 -16.08 -10.05
N ARG A 532 10.67 -16.68 -10.97
CA ARG A 532 9.61 -17.68 -10.68
C ARG A 532 9.93 -18.97 -11.41
N THR A 533 9.64 -20.08 -10.78
CA THR A 533 9.85 -21.42 -11.32
C THR A 533 8.52 -22.18 -11.32
N ASP A 534 8.08 -22.62 -12.46
CA ASP A 534 6.99 -23.57 -12.61
C ASP A 534 7.47 -24.94 -12.11
N ASP A 535 6.92 -25.43 -11.03
CA ASP A 535 7.38 -26.65 -10.35
C ASP A 535 7.04 -27.92 -11.12
N LEU A 536 6.11 -27.87 -12.09
CA LEU A 536 5.77 -28.98 -12.97
C LEU A 536 6.73 -29.11 -14.14
N THR A 537 7.03 -28.00 -14.80
CA THR A 537 7.89 -27.97 -15.98
C THR A 537 9.37 -27.74 -15.65
N GLN A 538 9.67 -27.27 -14.44
CA GLN A 538 11.00 -26.85 -13.97
C GLN A 538 11.59 -25.68 -14.80
N ILE A 539 10.72 -24.92 -15.49
CA ILE A 539 11.13 -23.73 -16.22
C ILE A 539 11.18 -22.56 -15.25
N THR A 540 12.30 -21.86 -15.24
CA THR A 540 12.49 -20.63 -14.47
C THR A 540 12.50 -19.43 -15.40
N THR A 541 11.67 -18.41 -15.07
CA THR A 541 11.59 -17.15 -15.79
C THR A 541 11.87 -15.98 -14.85
N GLU A 542 12.34 -14.87 -15.38
CA GLU A 542 12.42 -13.62 -14.61
C GLU A 542 11.00 -13.13 -14.28
N TYR A 543 10.84 -12.54 -13.12
CA TYR A 543 9.54 -12.04 -12.68
C TYR A 543 9.24 -10.71 -13.39
N TYR A 544 7.97 -10.42 -13.74
CA TYR A 544 7.63 -9.20 -14.48
C TYR A 544 8.00 -7.91 -13.75
N LEU A 545 8.00 -7.90 -12.40
CA LEU A 545 8.46 -6.79 -11.56
C LEU A 545 9.98 -6.85 -11.24
N ASP A 546 10.73 -7.75 -11.89
CA ASP A 546 12.18 -7.75 -11.74
C ASP A 546 12.76 -6.47 -12.33
N THR A 547 13.28 -5.62 -11.44
CA THR A 547 13.89 -4.33 -11.74
C THR A 547 15.32 -4.37 -11.21
N PRO A 548 16.29 -4.84 -12.03
CA PRO A 548 17.63 -5.17 -11.56
C PRO A 548 18.36 -4.06 -10.83
N TRP A 549 18.16 -2.79 -11.17
CA TRP A 549 18.74 -1.69 -10.39
C TRP A 549 17.76 -0.53 -10.25
N ILE A 550 17.81 0.11 -9.07
CA ILE A 550 17.02 1.29 -8.71
C ILE A 550 17.95 2.27 -8.02
N VAL A 551 17.86 3.54 -8.37
CA VAL A 551 18.59 4.64 -7.73
C VAL A 551 17.61 5.79 -7.50
N ASN A 552 17.52 6.26 -6.24
CA ASN A 552 16.75 7.45 -5.90
C ASN A 552 17.64 8.46 -5.16
N ALA A 553 17.48 9.71 -5.47
CA ALA A 553 18.13 10.81 -4.78
C ALA A 553 17.09 11.86 -4.38
N VAL A 554 17.06 12.21 -3.10
CA VAL A 554 16.17 13.25 -2.56
C VAL A 554 17.03 14.30 -1.87
N ALA A 555 16.74 15.56 -2.16
CA ALA A 555 17.40 16.70 -1.51
C ALA A 555 16.39 17.81 -1.23
N ASN A 556 16.41 18.33 -0.01
CA ASN A 556 15.58 19.45 0.41
C ASN A 556 16.46 20.54 1.00
N TYR A 557 16.30 21.76 0.54
CA TYR A 557 17.07 22.94 0.92
C TYR A 557 16.17 24.08 1.40
N LYS A 558 16.40 24.51 2.64
CA LYS A 558 15.74 25.69 3.22
C LYS A 558 16.50 26.95 2.82
N ILE A 559 16.00 27.70 1.84
CA ILE A 559 16.61 28.96 1.41
C ILE A 559 16.54 29.99 2.54
N ASN A 560 15.40 30.05 3.23
CA ASN A 560 15.14 30.92 4.38
C ASN A 560 13.89 30.39 5.14
N GLU A 561 13.40 31.13 6.13
CA GLU A 561 12.22 30.75 6.93
C GLU A 561 10.92 30.63 6.14
N ARG A 562 10.88 31.13 4.90
CA ARG A 562 9.68 31.13 4.05
C ARG A 562 9.77 30.21 2.85
N TRP A 563 10.96 29.89 2.38
CA TRP A 563 11.17 29.13 1.15
C TRP A 563 11.93 27.84 1.39
N ASP A 564 11.31 26.73 1.03
CA ASP A 564 11.91 25.40 0.94
C ASP A 564 11.88 24.95 -0.52
N ILE A 565 12.98 24.36 -1.01
CA ILE A 565 13.06 23.72 -2.33
C ILE A 565 13.37 22.24 -2.13
N GLY A 566 12.59 21.38 -2.78
CA GLY A 566 12.76 19.94 -2.83
C GLY A 566 13.09 19.46 -4.24
N LEU A 567 13.94 18.44 -4.34
CA LEU A 567 14.27 17.73 -5.55
C LEU A 567 14.15 16.22 -5.27
N ARG A 568 13.56 15.46 -6.20
CA ARG A 568 13.59 14.00 -6.22
C ARG A 568 14.01 13.55 -7.62
N TYR A 569 15.06 12.76 -7.70
CA TYR A 569 15.43 12.05 -8.91
C TYR A 569 15.29 10.55 -8.69
N SER A 570 14.60 9.87 -9.58
CA SER A 570 14.42 8.42 -9.57
C SER A 570 14.86 7.87 -10.91
N ALA A 571 15.65 6.80 -10.90
CA ALA A 571 16.02 6.05 -12.10
C ALA A 571 16.05 4.56 -11.79
N ARG A 572 15.57 3.74 -12.73
CA ARG A 572 15.56 2.28 -12.58
C ARG A 572 15.69 1.61 -13.95
N SER A 573 16.19 0.38 -13.94
CA SER A 573 16.07 -0.49 -15.14
C SER A 573 14.60 -0.68 -15.48
N GLY A 574 14.30 -0.92 -16.73
CA GLY A 574 12.98 -1.35 -17.16
C GLY A 574 12.59 -2.65 -16.45
N ALA A 575 11.29 -2.84 -16.24
CA ALA A 575 10.70 -4.08 -15.79
C ALA A 575 10.75 -5.12 -16.92
N LYS A 576 10.54 -6.40 -16.58
CA LYS A 576 10.44 -7.47 -17.57
C LYS A 576 9.05 -7.49 -18.18
N TYR A 577 8.98 -7.82 -19.48
CA TYR A 577 7.70 -7.98 -20.16
C TYR A 577 7.76 -9.11 -21.19
N THR A 578 6.59 -9.62 -21.56
CA THR A 578 6.43 -10.64 -22.61
C THR A 578 6.25 -9.93 -23.95
N PRO A 579 7.21 -10.06 -24.91
CA PRO A 579 7.13 -9.35 -26.17
C PRO A 579 6.00 -9.87 -27.06
N ILE A 580 5.38 -8.97 -27.83
CA ILE A 580 4.40 -9.31 -28.87
C ILE A 580 5.17 -9.62 -30.14
N ASN A 581 5.07 -10.87 -30.63
CA ASN A 581 5.80 -11.36 -31.81
C ASN A 581 4.95 -11.37 -33.07
N GLY A 582 3.65 -11.16 -32.97
CA GLY A 582 2.71 -11.18 -34.07
C GLY A 582 1.27 -11.00 -33.59
N ILE A 583 0.34 -11.18 -34.52
CA ILE A 583 -1.09 -11.26 -34.19
C ILE A 583 -1.68 -12.52 -34.82
N LYS A 584 -2.77 -13.02 -34.28
CA LYS A 584 -3.53 -14.17 -34.79
C LYS A 584 -5.02 -13.88 -34.76
N PRO A 585 -5.84 -14.48 -35.63
CA PRO A 585 -7.29 -14.33 -35.55
C PRO A 585 -7.81 -14.71 -34.16
N ASN A 586 -8.73 -13.91 -33.64
CA ASN A 586 -9.43 -14.23 -32.40
C ASN A 586 -10.35 -15.44 -32.62
N PRO A 587 -10.23 -16.53 -31.85
CA PRO A 587 -11.04 -17.73 -32.04
C PRO A 587 -12.55 -17.48 -31.79
N ASP A 588 -12.88 -16.56 -30.88
CA ASP A 588 -14.25 -16.21 -30.51
C ASP A 588 -14.86 -15.16 -31.45
N PHE A 589 -14.04 -14.31 -32.02
CA PHE A 589 -14.42 -13.22 -32.92
C PHE A 589 -13.51 -13.22 -34.17
N PRO A 590 -13.79 -14.07 -35.20
CA PRO A 590 -12.88 -14.33 -36.31
C PRO A 590 -12.49 -13.13 -37.17
N ASP A 591 -13.24 -12.01 -37.08
CA ASP A 591 -12.95 -10.76 -37.78
C ASP A 591 -11.97 -9.87 -37.00
N ASN A 592 -11.63 -10.26 -35.76
CA ASN A 592 -10.73 -9.55 -34.85
C ASN A 592 -9.42 -10.35 -34.69
N TYR A 593 -8.42 -9.71 -34.11
CA TYR A 593 -7.12 -10.30 -33.85
C TYR A 593 -6.75 -10.20 -32.36
N LEU A 594 -6.02 -11.20 -31.88
CA LEU A 594 -5.34 -11.20 -30.57
C LEU A 594 -3.84 -11.08 -30.75
N ALA A 595 -3.17 -10.49 -29.78
CA ALA A 595 -1.72 -10.49 -29.73
C ALA A 595 -1.16 -11.92 -29.61
N GLN A 596 -0.10 -12.22 -30.35
CA GLN A 596 0.68 -13.43 -30.19
C GLN A 596 1.94 -13.11 -29.42
N TYR A 597 1.94 -13.50 -28.17
CA TYR A 597 3.05 -13.23 -27.25
C TYR A 597 4.22 -14.22 -27.46
N GLY A 598 5.42 -13.75 -27.11
CA GLY A 598 6.65 -14.54 -27.11
C GLY A 598 6.86 -15.33 -25.82
N GLU A 599 8.11 -15.58 -25.47
CA GLU A 599 8.46 -16.21 -24.19
C GLU A 599 8.13 -15.27 -23.03
N LEU A 600 7.55 -15.82 -21.95
CA LEU A 600 7.16 -15.08 -20.75
C LEU A 600 8.32 -14.24 -20.20
N ASN A 601 8.10 -12.93 -20.04
CA ASN A 601 9.04 -11.97 -19.44
C ASN A 601 10.45 -11.98 -20.06
N SER A 602 10.57 -12.33 -21.36
CA SER A 602 11.86 -12.51 -22.03
C SER A 602 12.52 -11.21 -22.47
N ASP A 603 11.81 -10.09 -22.44
CA ASP A 603 12.36 -8.79 -22.85
C ASP A 603 12.30 -7.78 -21.70
N THR A 604 12.91 -6.62 -21.88
CA THR A 604 13.06 -5.59 -20.84
C THR A 604 12.64 -4.23 -21.38
N LEU A 605 11.74 -3.56 -20.67
CA LEU A 605 11.32 -2.20 -20.96
C LEU A 605 12.48 -1.21 -20.94
N PRO A 606 12.36 -0.05 -21.61
CA PRO A 606 13.33 1.03 -21.51
C PRO A 606 13.61 1.47 -20.08
N THR A 607 14.79 2.05 -19.87
CA THR A 607 15.15 2.62 -18.56
C THR A 607 14.20 3.74 -18.17
N TYR A 608 13.60 3.63 -17.01
CA TYR A 608 12.82 4.69 -16.39
C TYR A 608 13.70 5.76 -15.78
N SER A 609 13.37 7.05 -15.96
CA SER A 609 13.96 8.13 -15.15
C SER A 609 13.03 9.33 -15.04
N ARG A 610 12.98 9.92 -13.83
CA ARG A 610 12.09 11.03 -13.50
C ARG A 610 12.77 12.01 -12.55
N LEU A 611 12.63 13.31 -12.82
CA LEU A 611 13.04 14.40 -11.93
C LEU A 611 11.80 15.18 -11.51
N ASP A 612 11.57 15.28 -10.21
CA ASP A 612 10.52 16.10 -9.63
C ASP A 612 11.15 17.27 -8.88
N ILE A 613 10.55 18.45 -9.04
CA ILE A 613 11.00 19.70 -8.41
C ILE A 613 9.82 20.27 -7.63
N GLN A 614 10.07 20.74 -6.41
CA GLN A 614 9.05 21.37 -5.59
C GLN A 614 9.60 22.64 -4.94
N ALA A 615 8.78 23.69 -4.85
CA ALA A 615 9.06 24.88 -4.07
C ALA A 615 7.87 25.19 -3.16
N LYS A 616 8.12 25.30 -1.84
CA LYS A 616 7.10 25.63 -0.84
C LYS A 616 7.37 27.02 -0.30
N PHE A 617 6.34 27.88 -0.33
CA PHE A 617 6.35 29.23 0.22
C PHE A 617 5.42 29.35 1.41
N GLN A 618 5.97 29.62 2.58
CA GLN A 618 5.24 29.81 3.83
C GLN A 618 4.99 31.30 4.06
N TYR A 619 3.75 31.65 4.44
CA TYR A 619 3.35 33.02 4.72
C TYR A 619 2.18 33.05 5.71
N GLN A 620 1.75 34.24 6.07
CA GLN A 620 0.56 34.45 6.92
C GLN A 620 -0.54 35.15 6.13
N ILE A 621 -1.76 34.67 6.27
CA ILE A 621 -2.97 35.28 5.74
C ILE A 621 -3.94 35.54 6.89
N PHE A 622 -4.31 36.83 7.09
CA PHE A 622 -5.16 37.26 8.22
C PHE A 622 -4.66 36.80 9.60
N GLY A 623 -3.33 36.67 9.77
CA GLY A 623 -2.72 36.20 11.02
C GLY A 623 -2.63 34.67 11.17
N ASN A 624 -3.14 33.91 10.21
CA ASN A 624 -3.12 32.45 10.17
C ASN A 624 -1.97 31.94 9.30
N GLU A 625 -1.40 30.80 9.69
CA GLU A 625 -0.35 30.15 8.90
C GLU A 625 -0.89 29.60 7.58
N ALA A 626 -0.19 29.91 6.51
CA ALA A 626 -0.54 29.44 5.16
C ALA A 626 0.71 29.04 4.38
N ALA A 627 0.55 28.15 3.42
CA ALA A 627 1.60 27.70 2.50
C ALA A 627 1.08 27.58 1.08
N LEU A 628 1.93 27.95 0.10
CA LEU A 628 1.78 27.64 -1.31
C LEU A 628 2.87 26.64 -1.69
N THR A 629 2.50 25.59 -2.41
CA THR A 629 3.41 24.61 -2.95
C THR A 629 3.31 24.65 -4.48
N PHE A 630 4.44 24.77 -5.15
CA PHE A 630 4.57 24.65 -6.60
C PHE A 630 5.39 23.39 -6.87
N ALA A 631 4.88 22.50 -7.69
CA ALA A 631 5.58 21.29 -8.09
C ALA A 631 5.63 21.15 -9.60
N LEU A 632 6.70 20.57 -10.10
CA LEU A 632 6.86 20.14 -11.48
C LEU A 632 7.27 18.67 -11.45
N ILE A 633 6.34 17.82 -11.84
CA ILE A 633 6.50 16.37 -11.90
C ILE A 633 7.08 16.05 -13.28
N ASN A 634 8.00 15.09 -13.32
CA ASN A 634 8.71 14.67 -14.52
C ASN A 634 9.30 15.84 -15.32
N ALA A 635 10.05 16.72 -14.65
CA ALA A 635 10.63 17.93 -15.25
C ALA A 635 11.58 17.65 -16.45
N LEU A 636 12.03 16.39 -16.63
CA LEU A 636 12.83 15.97 -17.78
C LEU A 636 11.99 15.65 -19.01
N GLY A 637 10.69 15.40 -18.84
CA GLY A 637 9.77 15.04 -19.92
C GLY A 637 10.06 13.66 -20.56
N ASN A 638 10.56 12.71 -19.77
CA ASN A 638 10.78 11.35 -20.26
C ASN A 638 9.44 10.62 -20.36
N GLU A 639 9.25 9.80 -21.38
CA GLU A 639 8.01 9.05 -21.65
C GLU A 639 7.79 7.94 -20.62
N ASN A 640 8.86 7.34 -20.05
CA ASN A 640 8.80 6.32 -19.00
C ASN A 640 7.85 5.16 -19.32
N ILE A 641 8.14 4.46 -20.40
CA ILE A 641 7.30 3.38 -20.93
C ILE A 641 7.06 2.30 -19.85
N SER A 642 5.78 2.00 -19.59
CA SER A 642 5.32 0.99 -18.62
C SER A 642 4.92 -0.33 -19.27
N GLY A 643 4.60 -0.34 -20.56
CA GLY A 643 4.18 -1.53 -21.30
C GLY A 643 4.22 -1.34 -22.81
N TYR A 644 3.99 -2.45 -23.51
CA TYR A 644 3.69 -2.48 -24.93
C TYR A 644 2.45 -3.31 -25.15
N TYR A 645 1.53 -2.84 -25.99
CA TYR A 645 0.32 -3.53 -26.33
C TYR A 645 0.02 -3.47 -27.82
N PHE A 646 -0.76 -4.44 -28.30
CA PHE A 646 -1.25 -4.46 -29.66
C PHE A 646 -2.37 -3.45 -29.82
N LYS A 647 -2.27 -2.53 -30.78
CA LYS A 647 -3.29 -1.49 -31.06
C LYS A 647 -4.03 -1.82 -32.34
N PRO A 648 -5.21 -2.49 -32.27
CA PRO A 648 -5.99 -2.76 -33.47
C PRO A 648 -6.63 -1.48 -34.02
N ASP A 649 -6.52 -1.28 -35.36
CA ASP A 649 -7.12 -0.14 -36.07
C ASP A 649 -8.27 -0.57 -37.01
N GLY A 650 -8.58 -1.87 -37.10
CA GLY A 650 -9.57 -2.48 -37.96
C GLY A 650 -9.08 -2.75 -39.41
N ASN A 651 -7.80 -2.56 -39.67
CA ASN A 651 -7.17 -2.85 -40.95
C ASN A 651 -5.95 -3.76 -40.80
N GLU A 652 -5.71 -4.26 -39.61
CA GLU A 652 -4.60 -5.13 -39.29
C GLU A 652 -4.65 -6.46 -40.02
N THR A 653 -3.47 -6.99 -40.31
CA THR A 653 -3.24 -8.31 -40.85
C THR A 653 -2.00 -8.91 -40.18
N PRO A 654 -1.80 -10.24 -40.18
CA PRO A 654 -0.60 -10.85 -39.62
C PRO A 654 0.74 -10.30 -40.15
N ASP A 655 0.74 -9.69 -41.35
CA ASP A 655 1.91 -9.06 -41.96
C ASP A 655 1.97 -7.54 -41.72
N ASN A 656 0.93 -6.92 -41.15
CA ASN A 656 0.83 -5.48 -40.92
C ASN A 656 -0.07 -5.22 -39.69
N PHE A 657 0.55 -4.88 -38.57
CA PHE A 657 -0.10 -4.55 -37.29
C PHE A 657 0.77 -3.57 -36.53
N ASP A 658 0.13 -2.79 -35.62
CA ASP A 658 0.80 -1.80 -34.82
C ASP A 658 0.94 -2.28 -33.37
N ILE A 659 2.10 -1.99 -32.79
CA ILE A 659 2.38 -2.11 -31.35
C ILE A 659 2.62 -0.71 -30.84
N THR A 660 1.92 -0.32 -29.80
CA THR A 660 2.11 0.99 -29.16
C THR A 660 2.69 0.82 -27.78
N SER A 661 3.28 1.90 -27.23
CA SER A 661 3.79 1.97 -25.87
C SER A 661 2.75 2.60 -24.96
N GLU A 662 2.62 2.07 -23.77
CA GLU A 662 1.98 2.74 -22.67
C GLU A 662 3.00 3.67 -22.00
N GLU A 663 2.70 4.97 -21.99
CA GLU A 663 3.61 6.01 -21.50
C GLU A 663 3.18 6.47 -20.10
N GLY A 664 4.16 6.72 -19.23
CA GLY A 664 3.92 7.30 -17.92
C GLY A 664 3.54 8.77 -17.97
N VAL A 665 3.36 9.36 -16.80
CA VAL A 665 2.99 10.78 -16.66
C VAL A 665 4.03 11.68 -17.29
N GLY A 666 3.61 12.50 -18.26
CA GLY A 666 4.42 13.53 -18.90
C GLY A 666 4.80 14.66 -17.94
N ILE A 667 5.27 15.80 -18.46
CA ILE A 667 5.55 16.99 -17.63
C ILE A 667 4.24 17.49 -17.03
N PHE A 668 4.10 17.40 -15.70
CA PHE A 668 2.88 17.81 -15.00
C PHE A 668 3.19 18.90 -13.96
N PRO A 669 2.73 20.15 -14.16
CA PRO A 669 2.81 21.19 -13.16
C PRO A 669 1.67 21.05 -12.15
N SER A 670 1.97 21.18 -10.86
CA SER A 670 0.97 21.20 -9.79
C SER A 670 1.14 22.42 -8.89
N ILE A 671 0.03 22.92 -8.37
CA ILE A 671 -0.01 23.97 -7.36
C ILE A 671 -0.89 23.54 -6.21
N GLY A 672 -0.39 23.72 -4.98
CA GLY A 672 -1.12 23.41 -3.76
C GLY A 672 -1.20 24.62 -2.83
N PHE A 673 -2.26 24.67 -2.06
CA PHE A 673 -2.52 25.69 -1.03
C PHE A 673 -2.92 25.01 0.27
N GLU A 674 -2.40 25.50 1.40
CA GLU A 674 -2.78 25.04 2.74
C GLU A 674 -2.91 26.25 3.66
N VAL A 675 -3.95 26.26 4.52
CA VAL A 675 -4.16 27.30 5.53
C VAL A 675 -4.71 26.68 6.81
N THR A 676 -4.27 27.21 7.95
CA THR A 676 -4.69 26.77 9.30
C THR A 676 -5.38 27.93 9.99
N PHE A 677 -6.62 27.73 10.48
CA PHE A 677 -7.45 28.71 11.18
C PHE A 677 -7.61 28.37 12.66
#